data_6feaf059909777f52d5db86424ffae28
#
_entry.id   6feaf059909777f52d5db86424ffae28
#
_cell.length_a   1.000
_cell.length_b   1.000
_cell.length_c   1.000
_cell.angle_alpha   90.00
_cell.angle_beta   90.00
_cell.angle_gamma   90.00
#
_symmetry.space_group_name_H-M   'P 1'
#
loop_
_entity.id
_entity.type
_entity.pdbx_description
1 polymer ?
#
loop_
_entity_poly.entity_id
_entity_poly.type
_entity_poly.pdbx_seq_one_letter_code
_entity_poly.pdbx_strand_id
1 'polypeptide(L)'
;MNRRHFLAGSIALAGQHELLRSMGAISNGGQSARLAESPQNLLSTTYTDAFLSSRLIPVNKWHPYPRWSERAAWEAVPSDMRAALVERAQADQKQGWKAFLASAFLDFKRNGNRSRYEADSFGRRDRLLRFVLAECMDGQGRFLDEISNGVWLICEESFWGVPAHLGTQRAGVGLPDVSEPIIDLFAAATAQLLAWTWYLLGDQLNRVSPLIGQRIRIEAERRILRPARERDDFTWMGLDGKDRRMNNWNPWINSNLLVANLVLEEDQKLRVHEVGRIARSLDVFLNQYWPDAGEEEGPGYFSVSPMCYFESVSLLESATGNATNIFANPFIDAMGRYILNARIAGGDYINYGDAHVKAAPEGALLYRYGKAVHDEQMEAFGAYCAAEEGWTATGPALSRALNQSLSSMSRALPAVLAANEIRSARREDVLLRDAWYPSLGLMTAREKANSAAGMYAAVLAASNGRSHSHNDTGSFIVYHDGDPVVIDVGVEAYTAKTFSRDRYSIWTMQSAYHNLPTIGGVMQRDGLEFRATQVQYESSAERAMLRCNLATAYPKEAGIRTWMRTVTLDRVRGEVTVEENFELERPLPVSLSIMTPRLPSAGANGTMELRLAKGAGTPVLLRYGGAPIEAVVEKIPLQDAGLRESWGNEIYRILLNSRQPVASGNWSYEFSAASAG
;
A
#
# COMPACT_ATOMS: atom_id res chain seq x y z
N MET A 1 5.40 35.99 7.11
CA MET A 1 4.87 35.13 8.20
C MET A 1 5.78 33.92 8.37
N ASN A 2 6.23 33.70 9.57
CA ASN A 2 7.45 32.96 9.92
C ASN A 2 7.50 31.47 9.54
N ARG A 3 8.67 31.10 8.91
CA ARG A 3 9.07 29.75 8.44
C ARG A 3 9.45 28.74 9.56
N ARG A 4 9.06 28.92 10.82
CA ARG A 4 9.60 28.15 11.97
C ARG A 4 8.73 27.01 12.52
N HIS A 5 7.59 26.64 11.93
CA HIS A 5 6.71 25.64 12.51
C HIS A 5 6.47 24.37 11.67
N PHE A 6 7.34 24.09 10.67
CA PHE A 6 7.23 22.84 9.90
C PHE A 6 8.12 21.69 10.45
N LEU A 7 8.77 21.88 11.59
CA LEU A 7 9.82 20.99 12.14
C LEU A 7 9.54 20.50 13.58
N ALA A 8 8.31 20.51 14.06
CA ALA A 8 8.00 20.07 15.41
C ALA A 8 7.30 18.70 15.45
N GLY A 9 7.91 17.68 14.83
CA GLY A 9 7.45 16.28 14.87
C GLY A 9 8.54 15.25 15.20
N SER A 10 9.73 15.69 15.57
CA SER A 10 10.91 14.80 15.63
C SER A 10 11.64 14.82 16.97
N ILE A 11 10.95 14.73 18.09
CA ILE A 11 11.62 14.51 19.39
C ILE A 11 10.77 13.53 20.20
N ALA A 12 11.02 12.21 20.05
CA ALA A 12 10.70 11.18 21.06
C ALA A 12 11.02 9.74 20.58
N LEU A 13 12.16 9.46 19.98
CA LEU A 13 12.50 8.08 19.55
C LEU A 13 13.59 7.37 20.38
N ALA A 14 14.29 8.07 21.27
CA ALA A 14 15.29 7.44 22.14
C ALA A 14 14.69 6.57 23.27
N GLY A 15 13.39 6.68 23.56
CA GLY A 15 12.71 5.95 24.63
C GLY A 15 12.06 4.62 24.24
N GLN A 16 11.92 4.31 22.95
CA GLN A 16 11.17 3.11 22.53
C GLN A 16 11.97 1.80 22.59
N HIS A 17 13.29 1.83 22.48
CA HIS A 17 14.12 0.62 22.60
C HIS A 17 14.18 0.02 24.01
N GLU A 18 13.97 0.80 25.06
CA GLU A 18 13.91 0.26 26.44
C GLU A 18 12.53 -0.27 26.84
N LEU A 19 11.45 0.26 26.26
CA LEU A 19 10.08 -0.19 26.59
C LEU A 19 9.72 -1.55 25.99
N LEU A 20 10.33 -1.95 24.88
CA LEU A 20 10.14 -3.27 24.28
C LEU A 20 10.77 -4.42 25.09
N ARG A 21 11.73 -4.13 25.96
CA ARG A 21 12.36 -5.13 26.86
C ARG A 21 11.50 -5.51 28.06
N SER A 22 10.46 -4.74 28.39
CA SER A 22 9.61 -4.99 29.56
C SER A 22 8.32 -5.74 29.26
N MET A 23 8.01 -6.05 27.99
CA MET A 23 6.84 -6.86 27.64
C MET A 23 7.20 -8.34 27.71
N GLY A 24 7.05 -8.91 28.92
CA GLY A 24 7.27 -10.32 29.16
C GLY A 24 6.45 -11.23 28.26
N ALA A 25 7.14 -12.09 27.53
CA ALA A 25 6.55 -13.14 26.72
C ALA A 25 5.77 -14.11 27.59
N ILE A 26 4.46 -14.14 27.48
CA ILE A 26 3.65 -15.30 27.85
C ILE A 26 3.40 -16.11 26.60
N SER A 27 4.23 -17.14 26.43
CA SER A 27 4.07 -18.11 25.35
C SER A 27 3.13 -19.23 25.77
N ASN A 28 2.06 -19.46 25.00
CA ASN A 28 1.48 -20.80 24.89
C ASN A 28 0.85 -21.00 23.51
N GLY A 29 1.48 -21.90 22.74
CA GLY A 29 0.78 -22.79 21.81
C GLY A 29 0.34 -22.23 20.44
N GLY A 30 1.13 -21.42 19.77
CA GLY A 30 1.05 -21.19 18.32
C GLY A 30 2.46 -20.87 17.85
N GLN A 31 2.86 -21.25 16.66
CA GLN A 31 4.18 -20.88 16.11
C GLN A 31 4.32 -19.35 16.06
N SER A 32 4.65 -18.75 17.20
CA SER A 32 5.30 -17.46 17.25
C SER A 32 6.71 -17.73 16.72
N ALA A 33 6.91 -17.53 15.42
CA ALA A 33 8.24 -17.38 14.89
C ALA A 33 8.93 -16.35 15.79
N ARG A 34 10.11 -16.68 16.33
CA ARG A 34 10.97 -15.68 16.97
C ARG A 34 11.07 -14.54 15.98
N LEU A 35 10.53 -13.38 16.36
CA LEU A 35 10.62 -12.18 15.54
C LEU A 35 12.11 -11.98 15.28
N ALA A 36 12.54 -12.12 14.03
CA ALA A 36 13.88 -11.77 13.61
C ALA A 36 13.96 -10.26 13.81
N GLU A 37 15.00 -9.76 14.47
CA GLU A 37 15.23 -8.32 14.51
C GLU A 37 15.36 -7.81 13.06
N SER A 38 14.82 -6.61 12.79
CA SER A 38 15.00 -5.95 11.49
C SER A 38 16.51 -5.93 11.16
N PRO A 39 16.92 -6.47 10.00
CA PRO A 39 18.33 -6.52 9.66
C PRO A 39 18.87 -5.10 9.51
N GLN A 40 20.03 -4.84 10.13
CA GLN A 40 20.65 -3.53 10.09
C GLN A 40 21.68 -3.46 8.96
N ASN A 41 21.55 -2.43 8.10
CA ASN A 41 22.48 -2.15 7.00
C ASN A 41 22.71 -3.35 6.04
N LEU A 42 21.64 -4.11 5.80
CA LEU A 42 21.69 -5.37 5.04
C LEU A 42 22.29 -5.18 3.64
N LEU A 43 21.86 -4.14 2.93
CA LEU A 43 22.31 -3.89 1.56
C LEU A 43 23.71 -3.26 1.53
N SER A 44 23.99 -2.25 2.34
CA SER A 44 25.27 -1.57 2.30
C SER A 44 26.42 -2.41 2.84
N THR A 45 26.17 -3.35 3.74
CA THR A 45 27.18 -4.33 4.18
C THR A 45 27.41 -5.44 3.16
N THR A 46 26.41 -5.77 2.36
CA THR A 46 26.52 -6.76 1.28
C THR A 46 27.12 -6.14 0.00
N TYR A 47 26.57 -5.01 -0.44
CA TYR A 47 26.97 -4.30 -1.65
C TYR A 47 27.96 -3.18 -1.35
N THR A 48 29.08 -3.52 -0.73
CA THR A 48 30.16 -2.56 -0.46
C THR A 48 30.79 -2.04 -1.76
N ASP A 49 31.44 -0.88 -1.73
CA ASP A 49 32.11 -0.30 -2.91
C ASP A 49 33.14 -1.28 -3.50
N ALA A 50 33.86 -2.05 -2.67
CA ALA A 50 34.81 -3.08 -3.11
C ALA A 50 34.09 -4.24 -3.81
N PHE A 51 32.97 -4.72 -3.26
CA PHE A 51 32.16 -5.75 -3.87
C PHE A 51 31.57 -5.27 -5.21
N LEU A 52 30.93 -4.11 -5.24
CA LEU A 52 30.35 -3.52 -6.44
C LEU A 52 31.41 -3.27 -7.53
N SER A 53 32.59 -2.77 -7.16
CA SER A 53 33.70 -2.57 -8.11
C SER A 53 34.15 -3.84 -8.78
N SER A 54 34.03 -4.98 -8.08
CA SER A 54 34.45 -6.28 -8.60
C SER A 54 33.33 -7.08 -9.29
N ARG A 55 32.08 -6.84 -8.94
CA ARG A 55 30.93 -7.67 -9.33
C ARG A 55 29.86 -6.96 -10.15
N LEU A 56 29.75 -5.64 -10.08
CA LEU A 56 28.75 -4.92 -10.86
C LEU A 56 29.05 -5.06 -12.35
N ILE A 57 28.18 -5.78 -13.04
CA ILE A 57 28.32 -6.09 -14.47
C ILE A 57 28.30 -4.78 -15.26
N PRO A 58 29.27 -4.52 -16.17
CA PRO A 58 29.27 -3.31 -17.01
C PRO A 58 27.95 -3.14 -17.79
N VAL A 59 27.53 -1.89 -18.00
CA VAL A 59 26.21 -1.57 -18.62
C VAL A 59 25.99 -2.28 -19.96
N ASN A 60 27.01 -2.37 -20.79
CA ASN A 60 26.94 -3.03 -22.11
C ASN A 60 26.94 -4.57 -22.05
N LYS A 61 27.17 -5.17 -20.89
CA LYS A 61 27.15 -6.62 -20.65
C LYS A 61 25.99 -7.05 -19.76
N TRP A 62 25.35 -6.13 -19.04
CA TRP A 62 24.22 -6.45 -18.21
C TRP A 62 22.99 -6.70 -19.07
N HIS A 63 22.40 -7.89 -18.93
CA HIS A 63 21.32 -8.38 -19.78
C HIS A 63 20.22 -9.02 -18.93
N PRO A 64 19.42 -8.21 -18.21
CA PRO A 64 18.38 -8.73 -17.31
C PRO A 64 17.15 -9.27 -18.05
N TYR A 65 16.86 -8.75 -19.23
CA TYR A 65 15.71 -9.12 -20.05
C TYR A 65 16.07 -9.18 -21.54
N PRO A 66 15.33 -9.95 -22.38
CA PRO A 66 15.58 -10.00 -23.82
C PRO A 66 15.39 -8.62 -24.46
N ARG A 67 16.31 -8.23 -25.34
CA ARG A 67 16.16 -7.02 -26.16
C ARG A 67 15.18 -7.28 -27.30
N TRP A 68 14.72 -6.24 -27.96
CA TRP A 68 13.80 -6.33 -29.10
C TRP A 68 14.26 -7.32 -30.18
N SER A 69 15.56 -7.41 -30.46
CA SER A 69 16.14 -8.29 -31.48
C SER A 69 16.06 -9.77 -31.14
N GLU A 70 15.85 -10.13 -29.87
CA GLU A 70 15.80 -11.52 -29.39
C GLU A 70 14.40 -12.11 -29.57
N ARG A 71 13.98 -12.23 -30.81
CA ARG A 71 12.60 -12.54 -31.20
C ARG A 71 12.02 -13.80 -30.53
N ALA A 72 12.84 -14.84 -30.41
CA ALA A 72 12.38 -16.12 -29.84
C ALA A 72 11.80 -15.95 -28.41
N ALA A 73 12.38 -15.07 -27.60
CA ALA A 73 11.88 -14.81 -26.25
C ALA A 73 10.52 -14.07 -26.26
N TRP A 74 10.34 -13.12 -27.16
CA TRP A 74 9.08 -12.40 -27.31
C TRP A 74 7.99 -13.25 -27.94
N GLU A 75 8.35 -14.12 -28.88
CA GLU A 75 7.44 -15.10 -29.50
C GLU A 75 6.99 -16.19 -28.53
N ALA A 76 7.78 -16.48 -27.49
CA ALA A 76 7.40 -17.41 -26.43
C ALA A 76 6.29 -16.86 -25.48
N VAL A 77 6.05 -15.56 -25.46
CA VAL A 77 4.91 -14.97 -24.71
C VAL A 77 3.60 -15.49 -25.31
N PRO A 78 2.57 -15.85 -24.52
CA PRO A 78 1.30 -16.37 -25.02
C PRO A 78 0.73 -15.55 -26.18
N SER A 79 0.33 -16.23 -27.25
CA SER A 79 -0.09 -15.55 -28.51
C SER A 79 -1.30 -14.65 -28.33
N ASP A 80 -2.24 -15.02 -27.47
CA ASP A 80 -3.41 -14.22 -27.13
C ASP A 80 -3.02 -12.94 -26.36
N MET A 81 -2.02 -13.01 -25.47
CA MET A 81 -1.49 -11.86 -24.76
C MET A 81 -0.75 -10.91 -25.70
N ARG A 82 0.10 -11.47 -26.61
CA ARG A 82 0.77 -10.68 -27.64
C ARG A 82 -0.23 -9.94 -28.52
N ALA A 83 -1.25 -10.66 -28.99
CA ALA A 83 -2.33 -10.06 -29.80
C ALA A 83 -3.05 -8.94 -29.08
N ALA A 84 -3.43 -9.14 -27.81
CA ALA A 84 -4.13 -8.14 -26.98
C ALA A 84 -3.29 -6.87 -26.77
N LEU A 85 -1.98 -7.00 -26.51
CA LEU A 85 -1.07 -5.86 -26.35
C LEU A 85 -0.91 -5.07 -27.65
N VAL A 86 -0.74 -5.78 -28.78
CA VAL A 86 -0.62 -5.15 -30.12
C VAL A 86 -1.93 -4.45 -30.53
N GLU A 87 -3.07 -5.10 -30.35
CA GLU A 87 -4.40 -4.51 -30.65
C GLU A 87 -4.64 -3.23 -29.85
N ARG A 88 -4.28 -3.24 -28.56
CA ARG A 88 -4.40 -2.05 -27.72
C ARG A 88 -3.52 -0.90 -28.21
N ALA A 89 -2.27 -1.16 -28.55
CA ALA A 89 -1.38 -0.16 -29.09
C ALA A 89 -1.90 0.41 -30.42
N GLN A 90 -2.46 -0.43 -31.31
CA GLN A 90 -3.11 0.02 -32.54
C GLN A 90 -4.33 0.92 -32.28
N ALA A 91 -5.09 0.65 -31.20
CA ALA A 91 -6.19 1.54 -30.79
C ALA A 91 -5.66 2.89 -30.29
N ASP A 92 -4.56 2.88 -29.54
CA ASP A 92 -3.90 4.09 -29.05
C ASP A 92 -3.30 4.92 -30.18
N GLN A 93 -2.79 4.32 -31.28
CA GLN A 93 -2.28 5.05 -32.46
C GLN A 93 -3.32 5.99 -33.09
N LYS A 94 -4.61 5.63 -32.99
CA LYS A 94 -5.72 6.45 -33.55
C LYS A 94 -6.00 7.70 -32.71
N GLN A 95 -5.37 7.84 -31.56
CA GLN A 95 -5.55 8.97 -30.65
C GLN A 95 -4.32 9.89 -30.72
N GLY A 96 -4.53 11.19 -30.72
CA GLY A 96 -3.45 12.17 -30.64
C GLY A 96 -2.79 12.20 -29.25
N TRP A 97 -1.56 12.68 -29.18
CA TRP A 97 -0.89 12.99 -27.92
C TRP A 97 -1.44 14.30 -27.35
N LYS A 98 -1.81 14.27 -26.06
CA LYS A 98 -2.32 15.47 -25.36
C LYS A 98 -1.20 16.46 -25.07
N ALA A 99 -1.46 17.77 -25.25
CA ALA A 99 -0.60 18.83 -24.77
C ALA A 99 -0.81 19.05 -23.27
N PHE A 100 0.28 19.28 -22.52
CA PHE A 100 0.22 19.66 -21.11
C PHE A 100 0.14 21.18 -20.97
N LEU A 101 -0.93 21.67 -20.35
CA LEU A 101 -1.18 23.09 -20.21
C LEU A 101 -0.73 23.58 -18.82
N ALA A 102 -0.04 24.71 -18.78
CA ALA A 102 0.34 25.36 -17.53
C ALA A 102 -0.86 25.63 -16.60
N SER A 103 -2.04 25.92 -17.19
CA SER A 103 -3.27 26.12 -16.40
C SER A 103 -3.73 24.86 -15.68
N ALA A 104 -3.59 23.67 -16.31
CA ALA A 104 -3.92 22.40 -15.67
C ALA A 104 -2.94 22.07 -14.53
N PHE A 105 -1.66 22.40 -14.70
CA PHE A 105 -0.66 22.25 -13.65
C PHE A 105 -0.96 23.19 -12.45
N LEU A 106 -1.43 24.40 -12.70
CA LEU A 106 -1.78 25.38 -11.68
C LEU A 106 -3.07 25.08 -10.90
N ASP A 107 -3.88 24.12 -11.33
CA ASP A 107 -5.14 23.79 -10.63
C ASP A 107 -4.90 23.36 -9.20
N PHE A 108 -3.81 22.63 -8.92
CA PHE A 108 -3.47 22.24 -7.55
C PHE A 108 -3.28 23.45 -6.64
N LYS A 109 -2.59 24.49 -7.11
CA LYS A 109 -2.42 25.74 -6.36
C LYS A 109 -3.72 26.53 -6.22
N ARG A 110 -4.59 26.50 -7.22
CA ARG A 110 -5.79 27.33 -7.31
C ARG A 110 -6.98 26.77 -6.52
N ASN A 111 -7.16 25.46 -6.57
CA ASN A 111 -8.36 24.78 -6.05
C ASN A 111 -8.09 23.41 -5.40
N GLY A 112 -6.82 23.02 -5.26
CA GLY A 112 -6.42 21.72 -4.67
C GLY A 112 -6.61 20.51 -5.59
N ASN A 113 -7.05 20.69 -6.84
CA ASN A 113 -7.22 19.57 -7.77
C ASN A 113 -5.87 19.10 -8.32
N ARG A 114 -5.53 17.85 -8.05
CA ARG A 114 -4.33 17.18 -8.58
C ARG A 114 -4.67 16.20 -9.71
N SER A 115 -5.84 15.58 -9.63
CA SER A 115 -6.22 14.43 -10.44
C SER A 115 -6.27 14.73 -11.94
N ARG A 116 -6.65 15.96 -12.35
CA ARG A 116 -6.76 16.31 -13.78
C ARG A 116 -5.41 16.29 -14.49
N TYR A 117 -4.38 16.90 -13.90
CA TYR A 117 -3.03 16.87 -14.48
C TYR A 117 -2.41 15.48 -14.38
N GLU A 118 -2.57 14.81 -13.23
CA GLU A 118 -2.05 13.47 -13.01
C GLU A 118 -2.61 12.46 -14.02
N ALA A 119 -3.90 12.47 -14.29
CA ALA A 119 -4.52 11.59 -15.29
C ALA A 119 -3.90 11.74 -16.68
N ASP A 120 -3.62 12.97 -17.12
CA ASP A 120 -2.97 13.23 -18.42
C ASP A 120 -1.50 12.82 -18.39
N SER A 121 -0.78 13.10 -17.29
CA SER A 121 0.62 12.75 -17.12
C SER A 121 0.83 11.23 -17.08
N PHE A 122 0.05 10.52 -16.26
CA PHE A 122 0.13 9.06 -16.18
C PHE A 122 -0.31 8.41 -17.50
N GLY A 123 -1.41 8.88 -18.09
CA GLY A 123 -1.88 8.38 -19.38
C GLY A 123 -0.86 8.48 -20.51
N ARG A 124 0.02 9.52 -20.51
CA ARG A 124 1.14 9.65 -21.45
C ARG A 124 2.20 8.56 -21.22
N ARG A 125 2.56 8.28 -19.96
CA ARG A 125 3.53 7.24 -19.58
C ARG A 125 3.01 5.86 -19.92
N ASP A 126 1.76 5.58 -19.57
CA ASP A 126 1.09 4.31 -19.86
C ASP A 126 1.01 4.05 -21.37
N ARG A 127 0.75 5.10 -22.15
CA ARG A 127 0.71 4.99 -23.60
C ARG A 127 2.09 4.65 -24.19
N LEU A 128 3.16 5.30 -23.72
CA LEU A 128 4.53 4.96 -24.13
C LEU A 128 4.87 3.51 -23.74
N LEU A 129 4.56 3.10 -22.51
CA LEU A 129 4.77 1.73 -22.03
C LEU A 129 4.08 0.72 -22.97
N ARG A 130 2.81 0.95 -23.31
CA ARG A 130 2.05 0.06 -24.19
C ARG A 130 2.65 -0.03 -25.59
N PHE A 131 3.09 1.08 -26.19
CA PHE A 131 3.76 1.05 -27.49
C PHE A 131 5.09 0.28 -27.43
N VAL A 132 5.89 0.46 -26.39
CA VAL A 132 7.17 -0.24 -26.22
C VAL A 132 6.94 -1.75 -26.10
N LEU A 133 6.00 -2.19 -25.26
CA LEU A 133 5.67 -3.61 -25.14
C LEU A 133 5.11 -4.17 -26.45
N ALA A 134 4.20 -3.47 -27.08
CA ALA A 134 3.61 -3.91 -28.35
C ALA A 134 4.66 -4.03 -29.46
N GLU A 135 5.63 -3.10 -29.54
CA GLU A 135 6.73 -3.20 -30.49
C GLU A 135 7.63 -4.39 -30.22
N CYS A 136 7.91 -4.68 -28.92
CA CYS A 136 8.63 -5.89 -28.55
C CYS A 136 7.87 -7.17 -28.95
N MET A 137 6.54 -7.19 -28.80
CA MET A 137 5.70 -8.33 -29.19
C MET A 137 5.61 -8.52 -30.71
N ASP A 138 5.41 -7.40 -31.43
CA ASP A 138 5.20 -7.39 -32.87
C ASP A 138 6.51 -7.55 -33.68
N GLY A 139 7.53 -6.80 -33.33
CA GLY A 139 8.85 -6.85 -33.95
C GLY A 139 8.92 -6.33 -35.38
N GLN A 140 7.94 -5.54 -35.84
CA GLN A 140 7.84 -5.07 -37.23
C GLN A 140 8.17 -3.58 -37.39
N GLY A 141 8.47 -2.85 -36.32
CA GLY A 141 8.77 -1.42 -36.36
C GLY A 141 7.53 -0.52 -36.47
N ARG A 142 6.33 -1.08 -36.36
CA ARG A 142 5.06 -0.33 -36.58
C ARG A 142 4.80 0.76 -35.57
N PHE A 143 5.36 0.65 -34.37
CA PHE A 143 5.12 1.59 -33.27
C PHE A 143 6.31 2.53 -33.02
N LEU A 144 7.39 2.45 -33.82
CA LEU A 144 8.61 3.23 -33.57
C LEU A 144 8.38 4.75 -33.66
N ASP A 145 7.53 5.21 -34.57
CA ASP A 145 7.19 6.64 -34.65
C ASP A 145 6.44 7.11 -33.41
N GLU A 146 5.47 6.32 -32.91
CA GLU A 146 4.72 6.65 -31.69
C GLU A 146 5.60 6.60 -30.45
N ILE A 147 6.53 5.65 -30.37
CA ILE A 147 7.53 5.57 -29.30
C ILE A 147 8.45 6.78 -29.35
N SER A 148 8.91 7.16 -30.54
CA SER A 148 9.74 8.35 -30.74
C SER A 148 9.02 9.62 -30.31
N ASN A 149 7.74 9.77 -30.73
CA ASN A 149 6.86 10.88 -30.32
C ASN A 149 6.67 10.92 -28.80
N GLY A 150 6.39 9.77 -28.17
CA GLY A 150 6.20 9.68 -26.73
C GLY A 150 7.46 10.05 -25.95
N VAL A 151 8.61 9.52 -26.34
CA VAL A 151 9.93 9.86 -25.76
C VAL A 151 10.20 11.36 -25.91
N TRP A 152 10.00 11.91 -27.12
CA TRP A 152 10.27 13.31 -27.39
C TRP A 152 9.40 14.24 -26.53
N LEU A 153 8.09 14.00 -26.50
CA LEU A 153 7.15 14.77 -25.71
C LEU A 153 7.44 14.70 -24.20
N ILE A 154 7.82 13.53 -23.68
CA ILE A 154 8.21 13.40 -22.25
C ILE A 154 9.50 14.19 -21.98
N CYS A 155 10.47 14.14 -22.87
CA CYS A 155 11.71 14.89 -22.72
C CYS A 155 11.51 16.41 -22.79
N GLU A 156 10.46 16.90 -23.44
CA GLU A 156 10.10 18.32 -23.53
C GLU A 156 9.27 18.83 -22.35
N GLU A 157 8.75 17.97 -21.49
CA GLU A 157 8.02 18.41 -20.29
C GLU A 157 8.90 19.26 -19.38
N SER A 158 8.32 20.31 -18.79
CA SER A 158 9.05 21.15 -17.82
C SER A 158 9.40 20.36 -16.54
N PHE A 159 8.55 19.42 -16.14
CA PHE A 159 8.74 18.61 -14.94
C PHE A 159 8.15 17.19 -15.16
N TRP A 160 8.87 16.17 -14.69
CA TRP A 160 8.42 14.78 -14.83
C TRP A 160 7.55 14.28 -13.67
N GLY A 161 7.48 15.04 -12.57
CA GLY A 161 6.62 14.78 -11.44
C GLY A 161 5.27 15.47 -11.53
N VAL A 162 4.60 15.64 -10.39
CA VAL A 162 3.22 16.14 -10.30
C VAL A 162 3.10 17.44 -9.49
N PRO A 163 2.07 18.26 -9.73
CA PRO A 163 1.87 19.53 -9.06
C PRO A 163 1.86 19.45 -7.53
N ALA A 164 1.30 18.36 -7.00
CA ALA A 164 1.17 18.13 -5.55
C ALA A 164 2.52 17.99 -4.82
N HIS A 165 3.59 17.62 -5.55
CA HIS A 165 4.92 17.38 -4.98
C HIS A 165 5.87 18.57 -5.11
N LEU A 166 5.46 19.66 -5.77
CA LEU A 166 6.29 20.86 -5.93
C LEU A 166 6.60 21.60 -4.63
N GLY A 167 5.90 21.30 -3.54
CA GLY A 167 6.25 21.84 -2.22
C GLY A 167 7.69 21.54 -1.76
N THR A 168 8.36 20.60 -2.41
CA THR A 168 9.77 20.25 -2.19
C THR A 168 10.74 21.18 -2.92
N GLN A 169 10.30 21.97 -3.92
CA GLN A 169 11.09 23.05 -4.53
C GLN A 169 11.07 24.32 -3.66
N ARG A 170 12.14 25.11 -3.72
CA ARG A 170 12.22 26.42 -3.02
C ARG A 170 11.17 27.41 -3.49
N ALA A 171 10.82 27.37 -4.78
CA ALA A 171 9.74 28.17 -5.36
C ALA A 171 8.35 27.78 -4.80
N GLY A 172 8.22 26.59 -4.21
CA GLY A 172 6.98 26.09 -3.64
C GLY A 172 5.93 25.70 -4.70
N VAL A 173 4.68 25.57 -4.26
CA VAL A 173 3.57 25.12 -5.10
C VAL A 173 3.22 26.18 -6.16
N GLY A 174 3.18 25.76 -7.43
CA GLY A 174 2.89 26.64 -8.56
C GLY A 174 3.26 25.99 -9.88
N LEU A 175 3.87 26.75 -10.79
CA LEU A 175 4.56 26.15 -11.93
C LEU A 175 5.96 25.68 -11.51
N PRO A 176 6.48 24.59 -12.14
CA PRO A 176 7.79 24.06 -11.78
C PRO A 176 8.92 25.03 -12.14
N ASP A 177 9.84 25.23 -11.21
CA ASP A 177 11.11 25.87 -11.51
C ASP A 177 12.06 24.85 -12.15
N VAL A 178 12.26 24.98 -13.45
CA VAL A 178 13.10 24.07 -14.24
C VAL A 178 14.59 24.18 -13.91
N SER A 179 15.02 25.25 -13.21
CA SER A 179 16.41 25.44 -12.75
C SER A 179 16.72 24.69 -11.46
N GLU A 180 15.69 24.25 -10.72
CA GLU A 180 15.82 23.45 -9.50
C GLU A 180 15.21 22.05 -9.70
N PRO A 181 15.92 21.09 -10.30
CA PRO A 181 15.42 19.74 -10.45
C PRO A 181 15.19 19.08 -9.08
N ILE A 182 14.02 18.46 -8.92
CA ILE A 182 13.68 17.65 -7.76
C ILE A 182 13.26 16.25 -8.23
N ILE A 183 13.48 15.26 -7.36
CA ILE A 183 13.13 13.88 -7.63
C ILE A 183 11.96 13.51 -6.71
N ASP A 184 10.79 13.40 -7.30
CA ASP A 184 9.61 12.81 -6.67
C ASP A 184 9.35 11.39 -7.21
N LEU A 185 8.29 10.75 -6.73
CA LEU A 185 7.88 9.40 -7.13
C LEU A 185 7.78 9.24 -8.65
N PHE A 186 7.14 10.19 -9.30
CA PHE A 186 6.78 10.09 -10.73
C PHE A 186 7.89 10.57 -11.65
N ALA A 187 8.75 11.47 -11.19
CA ALA A 187 9.96 11.84 -11.90
C ALA A 187 10.93 10.65 -12.00
N ALA A 188 11.11 9.91 -10.91
CA ALA A 188 11.90 8.68 -10.89
C ALA A 188 11.27 7.58 -11.77
N ALA A 189 9.95 7.36 -11.68
CA ALA A 189 9.24 6.40 -12.52
C ALA A 189 9.32 6.75 -14.02
N THR A 190 9.32 8.05 -14.36
CA THR A 190 9.51 8.50 -15.75
C THR A 190 10.92 8.17 -16.25
N ALA A 191 11.95 8.39 -15.45
CA ALA A 191 13.32 8.01 -15.81
C ALA A 191 13.46 6.50 -16.01
N GLN A 192 12.84 5.71 -15.16
CA GLN A 192 12.78 4.25 -15.28
C GLN A 192 12.13 3.80 -16.59
N LEU A 193 10.98 4.38 -16.96
CA LEU A 193 10.31 4.08 -18.20
C LEU A 193 11.18 4.38 -19.42
N LEU A 194 11.81 5.56 -19.45
CA LEU A 194 12.72 5.95 -20.53
C LEU A 194 13.98 5.06 -20.58
N ALA A 195 14.51 4.67 -19.43
CA ALA A 195 15.65 3.76 -19.33
C ALA A 195 15.31 2.38 -19.94
N TRP A 196 14.19 1.77 -19.55
CA TRP A 196 13.76 0.51 -20.14
C TRP A 196 13.40 0.63 -21.62
N THR A 197 12.81 1.74 -22.06
CA THR A 197 12.56 2.00 -23.48
C THR A 197 13.89 1.98 -24.27
N TRP A 198 14.91 2.66 -23.75
CA TRP A 198 16.24 2.65 -24.34
C TRP A 198 16.89 1.27 -24.32
N TYR A 199 16.81 0.55 -23.19
CA TYR A 199 17.36 -0.79 -23.06
C TYR A 199 16.79 -1.76 -24.11
N LEU A 200 15.46 -1.73 -24.28
CA LEU A 200 14.75 -2.65 -25.18
C LEU A 200 14.92 -2.29 -26.65
N LEU A 201 14.85 -1.01 -26.99
CA LEU A 201 14.66 -0.53 -28.37
C LEU A 201 15.78 0.41 -28.85
N GLY A 202 16.88 0.57 -28.10
CA GLY A 202 17.92 1.55 -28.39
C GLY A 202 18.45 1.47 -29.83
N ASP A 203 18.70 0.23 -30.34
CA ASP A 203 19.16 0.02 -31.72
C ASP A 203 18.10 0.46 -32.76
N GLN A 204 16.84 0.22 -32.48
CA GLN A 204 15.74 0.60 -33.37
C GLN A 204 15.53 2.11 -33.36
N LEU A 205 15.56 2.73 -32.17
CA LEU A 205 15.47 4.19 -32.02
C LEU A 205 16.65 4.91 -32.68
N ASN A 206 17.86 4.33 -32.60
CA ASN A 206 19.03 4.87 -33.31
C ASN A 206 18.88 4.86 -34.84
N ARG A 207 18.16 3.89 -35.40
CA ARG A 207 17.84 3.85 -36.84
C ARG A 207 16.87 4.95 -37.24
N VAL A 208 15.94 5.32 -36.34
CA VAL A 208 15.07 6.47 -36.54
C VAL A 208 15.86 7.76 -36.42
N SER A 209 16.55 7.96 -35.29
CA SER A 209 17.49 9.06 -35.05
C SER A 209 18.32 8.80 -33.79
N PRO A 210 19.66 8.88 -33.87
CA PRO A 210 20.53 8.76 -32.69
C PRO A 210 20.28 9.87 -31.66
N LEU A 211 19.64 10.98 -32.05
CA LEU A 211 19.31 12.07 -31.13
C LEU A 211 18.25 11.66 -30.10
N ILE A 212 17.44 10.63 -30.36
CA ILE A 212 16.43 10.13 -29.39
C ILE A 212 17.14 9.59 -28.15
N GLY A 213 18.11 8.69 -28.32
CA GLY A 213 18.89 8.14 -27.23
C GLY A 213 19.72 9.19 -26.49
N GLN A 214 20.31 10.13 -27.23
CA GLN A 214 21.03 11.25 -26.62
C GLN A 214 20.10 12.11 -25.76
N ARG A 215 18.88 12.39 -26.24
CA ARG A 215 17.89 13.19 -25.49
C ARG A 215 17.46 12.48 -24.20
N ILE A 216 17.20 11.17 -24.24
CA ILE A 216 16.90 10.38 -23.02
C ILE A 216 18.00 10.56 -21.98
N ARG A 217 19.27 10.39 -22.37
CA ARG A 217 20.41 10.50 -21.45
C ARG A 217 20.57 11.91 -20.89
N ILE A 218 20.51 12.93 -21.74
CA ILE A 218 20.64 14.34 -21.30
C ILE A 218 19.57 14.68 -20.28
N GLU A 219 18.32 14.31 -20.54
CA GLU A 219 17.22 14.67 -19.64
C GLU A 219 17.23 13.82 -18.36
N ALA A 220 17.58 12.54 -18.42
CA ALA A 220 17.75 11.70 -17.25
C ALA A 220 18.92 12.19 -16.37
N GLU A 221 20.07 12.53 -16.97
CA GLU A 221 21.21 13.09 -16.24
C GLU A 221 20.83 14.41 -15.56
N ARG A 222 20.24 15.34 -16.31
CA ARG A 222 19.91 16.67 -15.80
C ARG A 222 18.88 16.65 -14.68
N ARG A 223 17.85 15.80 -14.81
CA ARG A 223 16.67 15.81 -13.92
C ARG A 223 16.76 14.84 -12.77
N ILE A 224 17.49 13.72 -12.94
CA ILE A 224 17.44 12.58 -12.02
C ILE A 224 18.83 12.19 -11.53
N LEU A 225 19.75 11.75 -12.42
CA LEU A 225 20.99 11.13 -12.00
C LEU A 225 21.92 12.13 -11.29
N ARG A 226 22.14 13.28 -11.91
CA ARG A 226 22.97 14.32 -11.29
C ARG A 226 22.40 14.87 -9.99
N PRO A 227 21.10 15.28 -9.90
CA PRO A 227 20.52 15.68 -8.63
C PRO A 227 20.60 14.62 -7.54
N ALA A 228 20.38 13.34 -7.88
CA ALA A 228 20.50 12.23 -6.94
C ALA A 228 21.95 12.07 -6.41
N ARG A 229 22.94 12.33 -7.24
CA ARG A 229 24.36 12.24 -6.92
C ARG A 229 24.88 13.42 -6.09
N GLU A 230 24.42 14.62 -6.40
CA GLU A 230 24.96 15.87 -5.85
C GLU A 230 24.22 16.37 -4.61
N ARG A 231 23.02 15.79 -4.29
CA ARG A 231 22.16 16.29 -3.22
C ARG A 231 21.86 15.19 -2.20
N ASP A 232 22.00 15.52 -0.90
CA ASP A 232 21.60 14.69 0.25
C ASP A 232 20.31 15.21 0.92
N ASP A 233 19.83 16.38 0.52
CA ASP A 233 18.71 17.06 1.15
C ASP A 233 17.33 16.58 0.70
N PHE A 234 17.27 15.62 -0.23
CA PHE A 234 16.03 14.93 -0.54
C PHE A 234 15.59 14.07 0.66
N THR A 235 14.48 14.46 1.27
CA THR A 235 14.00 13.84 2.52
C THR A 235 13.75 12.32 2.39
N TRP A 236 13.36 11.86 1.23
CA TRP A 236 13.13 10.44 0.94
C TRP A 236 14.41 9.59 0.92
N MET A 237 15.57 10.19 0.71
CA MET A 237 16.85 9.44 0.73
C MET A 237 17.27 9.01 2.14
N GLY A 238 16.98 9.83 3.15
CA GLY A 238 17.44 9.60 4.52
C GLY A 238 18.96 9.75 4.73
N LEU A 239 19.67 10.37 3.78
CA LEU A 239 21.14 10.49 3.80
C LEU A 239 21.65 11.82 4.36
N ASP A 240 20.78 12.73 4.76
CA ASP A 240 21.12 14.06 5.31
C ASP A 240 21.43 14.04 6.82
N GLY A 241 21.53 12.87 7.44
CA GLY A 241 21.85 12.67 8.85
C GLY A 241 20.76 13.11 9.82
N LYS A 242 19.55 13.46 9.35
CA LYS A 242 18.43 13.83 10.21
C LYS A 242 17.63 12.59 10.59
N ASP A 243 17.31 12.52 11.88
CA ASP A 243 16.39 11.48 12.37
C ASP A 243 14.97 11.76 11.90
N ARG A 244 14.48 10.90 11.01
CA ARG A 244 13.09 10.91 10.51
C ARG A 244 12.68 9.50 10.09
N ARG A 245 11.39 9.18 10.27
CA ARG A 245 10.86 7.94 9.76
C ARG A 245 10.75 7.98 8.24
N MET A 246 11.24 6.92 7.58
CA MET A 246 11.08 6.71 6.15
C MET A 246 9.71 6.10 5.87
N ASN A 247 9.13 6.50 4.74
CA ASN A 247 7.88 5.95 4.22
C ASN A 247 8.12 5.34 2.81
N ASN A 248 7.05 4.97 2.13
CA ASN A 248 7.06 4.37 0.79
C ASN A 248 7.87 5.19 -0.26
N TRP A 249 8.05 6.49 -0.09
CA TRP A 249 8.83 7.30 -1.02
C TRP A 249 10.26 6.79 -1.17
N ASN A 250 10.86 6.30 -0.09
CA ASN A 250 12.23 5.80 -0.12
C ASN A 250 12.38 4.59 -1.07
N PRO A 251 11.74 3.44 -0.85
CA PRO A 251 11.92 2.28 -1.73
C PRO A 251 11.34 2.52 -3.13
N TRP A 252 10.25 3.29 -3.26
CA TRP A 252 9.66 3.58 -4.56
C TRP A 252 10.57 4.42 -5.46
N ILE A 253 11.15 5.50 -4.94
CA ILE A 253 12.08 6.33 -5.72
C ILE A 253 13.37 5.58 -5.99
N ASN A 254 13.93 4.90 -4.99
CA ASN A 254 15.20 4.17 -5.12
C ASN A 254 15.11 3.02 -6.13
N SER A 255 14.01 2.26 -6.20
CA SER A 255 13.85 1.19 -7.18
C SER A 255 13.87 1.73 -8.62
N ASN A 256 13.22 2.86 -8.86
CA ASN A 256 13.19 3.51 -10.17
C ASN A 256 14.53 4.18 -10.52
N LEU A 257 15.15 4.83 -9.54
CA LEU A 257 16.49 5.45 -9.68
C LEU A 257 17.55 4.40 -9.98
N LEU A 258 17.46 3.24 -9.33
CA LEU A 258 18.37 2.11 -9.58
C LEU A 258 18.32 1.64 -11.04
N VAL A 259 17.12 1.53 -11.62
CA VAL A 259 16.97 1.20 -13.05
C VAL A 259 17.63 2.26 -13.93
N ALA A 260 17.34 3.54 -13.69
CA ALA A 260 17.89 4.63 -14.47
C ALA A 260 19.44 4.59 -14.43
N ASN A 261 20.01 4.37 -13.25
CA ASN A 261 21.45 4.25 -13.06
C ASN A 261 22.04 3.02 -13.76
N LEU A 262 21.46 1.84 -13.54
CA LEU A 262 21.97 0.58 -14.12
C LEU A 262 21.94 0.58 -15.65
N VAL A 263 21.00 1.29 -16.28
CA VAL A 263 20.79 1.29 -17.73
C VAL A 263 21.44 2.46 -18.43
N LEU A 264 21.42 3.67 -17.84
CA LEU A 264 21.79 4.91 -18.54
C LEU A 264 23.18 5.42 -18.17
N GLU A 265 23.70 5.11 -16.96
CA GLU A 265 25.05 5.53 -16.56
C GLU A 265 26.11 4.64 -17.21
N GLU A 266 26.95 5.22 -18.04
CA GLU A 266 28.02 4.53 -18.80
C GLU A 266 29.35 4.51 -18.05
N ASP A 267 29.61 5.48 -17.15
CA ASP A 267 30.81 5.49 -16.34
C ASP A 267 30.68 4.45 -15.21
N GLN A 268 31.49 3.41 -15.28
CA GLN A 268 31.45 2.32 -14.31
C GLN A 268 31.76 2.79 -12.88
N LYS A 269 32.60 3.80 -12.69
CA LYS A 269 32.90 4.31 -11.34
C LYS A 269 31.70 5.05 -10.76
N LEU A 270 31.04 5.89 -11.57
CA LEU A 270 29.81 6.55 -11.17
C LEU A 270 28.72 5.52 -10.88
N ARG A 271 28.54 4.49 -11.74
CA ARG A 271 27.58 3.39 -11.49
C ARG A 271 27.79 2.73 -10.13
N VAL A 272 29.03 2.34 -9.81
CA VAL A 272 29.38 1.72 -8.53
C VAL A 272 29.02 2.65 -7.37
N HIS A 273 29.42 3.92 -7.46
CA HIS A 273 29.15 4.92 -6.43
C HIS A 273 27.64 5.10 -6.20
N GLU A 274 26.87 5.28 -7.26
CA GLU A 274 25.42 5.51 -7.21
C GLU A 274 24.67 4.29 -6.69
N VAL A 275 25.00 3.09 -7.15
CA VAL A 275 24.39 1.84 -6.66
C VAL A 275 24.67 1.66 -5.16
N GLY A 276 25.90 1.92 -4.71
CA GLY A 276 26.23 1.90 -3.28
C GLY A 276 25.45 2.95 -2.47
N ARG A 277 25.25 4.13 -3.05
CA ARG A 277 24.45 5.21 -2.44
C ARG A 277 22.97 4.82 -2.31
N ILE A 278 22.39 4.22 -3.36
CA ILE A 278 21.02 3.69 -3.35
C ILE A 278 20.88 2.58 -2.30
N ALA A 279 21.84 1.66 -2.20
CA ALA A 279 21.85 0.62 -1.18
C ALA A 279 21.83 1.19 0.25
N ARG A 280 22.63 2.22 0.52
CA ARG A 280 22.62 2.92 1.82
C ARG A 280 21.26 3.61 2.08
N SER A 281 20.66 4.24 1.07
CA SER A 281 19.36 4.89 1.21
C SER A 281 18.25 3.86 1.51
N LEU A 282 18.25 2.71 0.82
CA LEU A 282 17.30 1.60 1.08
C LEU A 282 17.49 0.99 2.47
N ASP A 283 18.72 0.96 3.00
CA ASP A 283 18.98 0.52 4.36
C ASP A 283 18.34 1.45 5.39
N VAL A 284 18.30 2.77 5.15
CA VAL A 284 17.61 3.69 6.08
C VAL A 284 16.12 3.34 6.21
N PHE A 285 15.48 2.90 5.14
CA PHE A 285 14.11 2.39 5.19
C PHE A 285 14.03 1.05 5.92
N LEU A 286 14.86 0.08 5.54
CA LEU A 286 14.82 -1.27 6.11
C LEU A 286 15.17 -1.27 7.61
N ASN A 287 16.17 -0.49 8.04
CA ASN A 287 16.58 -0.37 9.43
C ASN A 287 15.46 0.12 10.35
N GLN A 288 14.50 0.86 9.81
CA GLN A 288 13.34 1.42 10.51
C GLN A 288 12.06 0.59 10.31
N TYR A 289 12.12 -0.47 9.50
CA TYR A 289 10.98 -1.34 9.30
C TYR A 289 10.60 -2.04 10.61
N TRP A 290 9.33 -2.34 10.81
CA TRP A 290 8.88 -2.92 12.06
C TRP A 290 9.49 -4.31 12.28
N PRO A 291 9.91 -4.65 13.52
CA PRO A 291 10.57 -5.93 13.83
C PRO A 291 9.72 -7.17 13.48
N ASP A 292 8.40 -7.03 13.48
CA ASP A 292 7.46 -8.07 13.06
C ASP A 292 7.21 -8.11 11.54
N ALA A 293 7.96 -7.33 10.78
CA ALA A 293 7.84 -7.20 9.33
C ALA A 293 6.45 -6.73 8.84
N GLY A 294 5.67 -6.09 9.70
CA GLY A 294 4.37 -5.51 9.37
C GLY A 294 4.49 -4.23 8.54
N GLU A 295 3.56 -4.02 7.59
CA GLU A 295 3.51 -2.80 6.77
C GLU A 295 2.68 -1.72 7.46
N GLU A 296 3.33 -0.63 7.87
CA GLU A 296 2.69 0.44 8.65
C GLU A 296 1.62 1.19 7.88
N GLU A 297 1.82 1.39 6.59
CA GLU A 297 0.93 2.15 5.72
C GLU A 297 -0.24 1.31 5.21
N GLY A 298 -0.27 0.02 5.57
CA GLY A 298 -1.35 -0.90 5.25
C GLY A 298 -1.26 -1.55 3.87
N PRO A 299 -2.24 -2.42 3.52
CA PRO A 299 -2.23 -3.20 2.28
C PRO A 299 -2.24 -2.34 1.01
N GLY A 300 -2.81 -1.13 1.07
CA GLY A 300 -2.85 -0.21 -0.07
C GLY A 300 -1.47 0.26 -0.53
N TYR A 301 -0.52 0.35 0.40
CA TYR A 301 0.85 0.77 0.12
C TYR A 301 1.83 -0.39 -0.04
N PHE A 302 1.39 -1.63 0.17
CA PHE A 302 2.22 -2.82 0.07
C PHE A 302 2.98 -2.90 -1.27
N SER A 303 2.31 -2.60 -2.38
CA SER A 303 2.91 -2.65 -3.72
C SER A 303 4.01 -1.59 -3.94
N VAL A 304 3.99 -0.47 -3.22
CA VAL A 304 4.92 0.65 -3.43
C VAL A 304 5.90 0.85 -2.27
N SER A 305 5.81 0.03 -1.25
CA SER A 305 6.69 -0.01 -0.08
C SER A 305 7.55 -1.29 -0.10
N PRO A 306 7.20 -2.42 0.53
CA PRO A 306 8.06 -3.61 0.52
C PRO A 306 8.28 -4.20 -0.87
N MET A 307 7.31 -4.09 -1.79
CA MET A 307 7.48 -4.62 -3.14
C MET A 307 8.50 -3.82 -3.97
N CYS A 308 8.60 -2.51 -3.80
CA CYS A 308 9.65 -1.71 -4.42
C CYS A 308 11.04 -2.03 -3.84
N TYR A 309 11.11 -2.36 -2.54
CA TYR A 309 12.33 -2.87 -1.93
C TYR A 309 12.75 -4.21 -2.57
N PHE A 310 11.81 -5.14 -2.72
CA PHE A 310 12.02 -6.42 -3.43
C PHE A 310 12.53 -6.20 -4.86
N GLU A 311 11.93 -5.29 -5.62
CA GLU A 311 12.36 -4.97 -6.99
C GLU A 311 13.81 -4.45 -6.99
N SER A 312 14.18 -3.63 -6.02
CA SER A 312 15.55 -3.13 -5.87
C SER A 312 16.54 -4.27 -5.59
N VAL A 313 16.20 -5.18 -4.68
CA VAL A 313 17.03 -6.37 -4.40
C VAL A 313 17.16 -7.26 -5.64
N SER A 314 16.06 -7.51 -6.36
CA SER A 314 16.08 -8.31 -7.59
C SER A 314 17.00 -7.71 -8.66
N LEU A 315 17.01 -6.38 -8.79
CA LEU A 315 17.89 -5.68 -9.72
C LEU A 315 19.36 -5.77 -9.30
N LEU A 316 19.64 -5.60 -7.99
CA LEU A 316 21.00 -5.71 -7.44
C LEU A 316 21.58 -7.12 -7.62
N GLU A 317 20.79 -8.15 -7.31
CA GLU A 317 21.17 -9.56 -7.55
C GLU A 317 21.50 -9.78 -9.03
N SER A 318 20.58 -9.39 -9.93
CA SER A 318 20.79 -9.51 -11.38
C SER A 318 22.03 -8.74 -11.86
N ALA A 319 22.22 -7.50 -11.40
CA ALA A 319 23.31 -6.63 -11.82
C ALA A 319 24.68 -7.09 -11.30
N THR A 320 24.71 -7.93 -10.27
CA THR A 320 25.93 -8.53 -9.70
C THR A 320 26.11 -10.01 -10.05
N GLY A 321 25.28 -10.53 -10.97
CA GLY A 321 25.33 -11.92 -11.43
C GLY A 321 24.87 -12.94 -10.40
N ASN A 322 23.90 -12.56 -9.56
CA ASN A 322 23.37 -13.37 -8.46
C ASN A 322 24.48 -13.84 -7.49
N ALA A 323 25.44 -12.93 -7.23
CA ALA A 323 26.59 -13.27 -6.39
C ALA A 323 26.31 -13.13 -4.89
N THR A 324 25.10 -12.70 -4.53
CA THR A 324 24.61 -12.56 -3.14
C THR A 324 23.37 -13.46 -2.93
N ASN A 325 22.84 -13.48 -1.71
CA ASN A 325 21.64 -14.27 -1.40
C ASN A 325 20.79 -13.52 -0.37
N ILE A 326 20.41 -12.29 -0.71
CA ILE A 326 19.59 -11.43 0.17
C ILE A 326 18.21 -12.08 0.42
N PHE A 327 17.66 -12.75 -0.57
CA PHE A 327 16.34 -13.39 -0.46
C PHE A 327 16.28 -14.57 0.52
N ALA A 328 17.43 -15.14 0.92
CA ALA A 328 17.48 -16.13 2.00
C ALA A 328 17.29 -15.51 3.41
N ASN A 329 17.28 -14.19 3.52
CA ASN A 329 17.02 -13.55 4.81
C ASN A 329 15.55 -13.72 5.20
N PRO A 330 15.22 -14.37 6.34
CA PRO A 330 13.84 -14.66 6.74
C PRO A 330 13.00 -13.40 7.00
N PHE A 331 13.64 -12.26 7.25
CA PHE A 331 12.94 -10.99 7.39
C PHE A 331 12.33 -10.52 6.05
N ILE A 332 13.05 -10.76 4.95
CA ILE A 332 12.54 -10.44 3.61
C ILE A 332 11.32 -11.30 3.29
N ASP A 333 11.35 -12.61 3.59
CA ASP A 333 10.15 -13.45 3.44
C ASP A 333 8.97 -12.92 4.29
N ALA A 334 9.20 -12.61 5.56
CA ALA A 334 8.18 -12.09 6.46
C ALA A 334 7.54 -10.78 5.99
N MET A 335 8.33 -9.87 5.37
CA MET A 335 7.80 -8.63 4.76
C MET A 335 6.76 -8.93 3.68
N GLY A 336 7.02 -9.91 2.81
CA GLY A 336 6.10 -10.33 1.76
C GLY A 336 4.81 -10.94 2.31
N ARG A 337 4.93 -11.73 3.38
CA ARG A 337 3.78 -12.44 3.98
C ARG A 337 2.75 -11.51 4.62
N TYR A 338 3.07 -10.24 4.84
CA TYR A 338 2.11 -9.27 5.37
C TYR A 338 0.80 -9.22 4.55
N ILE A 339 0.88 -9.28 3.21
CA ILE A 339 -0.33 -9.18 2.37
C ILE A 339 -1.26 -10.39 2.53
N LEU A 340 -0.71 -11.58 2.81
CA LEU A 340 -1.50 -12.78 3.12
C LEU A 340 -2.25 -12.62 4.45
N ASN A 341 -1.58 -12.03 5.44
CA ASN A 341 -2.13 -11.79 6.77
C ASN A 341 -3.19 -10.68 6.78
N ALA A 342 -3.06 -9.71 5.87
CA ALA A 342 -3.99 -8.61 5.72
C ALA A 342 -5.28 -8.98 4.94
N ARG A 343 -5.30 -10.18 4.31
CA ARG A 343 -6.41 -10.61 3.46
C ARG A 343 -7.63 -11.04 4.28
N ILE A 344 -8.79 -10.54 3.89
CA ILE A 344 -10.08 -10.93 4.49
C ILE A 344 -10.70 -12.07 3.67
N ALA A 345 -11.23 -11.78 2.48
CA ALA A 345 -11.82 -12.76 1.57
C ALA A 345 -12.07 -12.13 0.20
N GLY A 346 -12.13 -12.91 -0.85
CA GLY A 346 -12.37 -12.40 -2.21
C GLY A 346 -11.31 -11.35 -2.58
N GLY A 347 -11.69 -10.13 -2.93
CA GLY A 347 -10.77 -9.02 -3.16
C GLY A 347 -10.60 -8.09 -1.97
N ASP A 348 -11.08 -8.46 -0.77
CA ASP A 348 -11.10 -7.59 0.40
C ASP A 348 -9.89 -7.82 1.31
N TYR A 349 -9.32 -6.71 1.76
CA TYR A 349 -8.21 -6.63 2.71
C TYR A 349 -8.60 -5.72 3.87
N ILE A 350 -7.90 -5.83 5.00
CA ILE A 350 -8.03 -4.83 6.06
C ILE A 350 -7.69 -3.46 5.49
N ASN A 351 -8.45 -2.42 5.88
CA ASN A 351 -8.32 -1.11 5.27
C ASN A 351 -8.23 0.03 6.28
N TYR A 352 -7.54 -0.21 7.40
CA TYR A 352 -7.25 0.84 8.38
C TYR A 352 -6.36 1.93 7.77
N GLY A 353 -6.64 3.19 8.14
CA GLY A 353 -5.93 4.35 7.59
C GLY A 353 -6.28 4.63 6.13
N ASP A 354 -5.33 5.15 5.37
CA ASP A 354 -5.52 5.52 3.95
C ASP A 354 -5.54 4.29 3.00
N ALA A 355 -6.18 3.20 3.39
CA ALA A 355 -6.31 2.00 2.58
C ALA A 355 -7.73 1.83 2.04
N HIS A 356 -7.85 1.36 0.81
CA HIS A 356 -9.11 0.87 0.26
C HIS A 356 -9.28 -0.62 0.57
N VAL A 357 -10.50 -1.04 0.82
CA VAL A 357 -10.79 -2.46 1.10
C VAL A 357 -10.42 -3.37 -0.08
N LYS A 358 -10.55 -2.87 -1.31
CA LYS A 358 -10.15 -3.54 -2.54
C LYS A 358 -8.67 -3.27 -2.88
N ALA A 359 -7.77 -3.49 -1.94
CA ALA A 359 -6.35 -3.48 -2.23
C ALA A 359 -6.01 -4.68 -3.13
N ALA A 360 -5.78 -4.43 -4.41
CA ALA A 360 -5.41 -5.48 -5.34
C ALA A 360 -3.87 -5.57 -5.43
N PRO A 361 -3.24 -6.54 -4.79
CA PRO A 361 -1.81 -6.78 -4.99
C PRO A 361 -1.59 -7.34 -6.40
N GLU A 362 -0.53 -6.89 -7.08
CA GLU A 362 -0.18 -7.35 -8.42
C GLU A 362 0.24 -8.84 -8.38
N GLY A 363 -0.61 -9.73 -8.90
CA GLY A 363 -0.43 -11.17 -8.80
C GLY A 363 0.89 -11.66 -9.40
N ALA A 364 1.30 -11.14 -10.56
CA ALA A 364 2.58 -11.48 -11.17
C ALA A 364 3.80 -11.05 -10.33
N LEU A 365 3.69 -9.94 -9.60
CA LEU A 365 4.75 -9.47 -8.69
C LEU A 365 4.84 -10.37 -7.46
N LEU A 366 3.70 -10.76 -6.86
CA LEU A 366 3.64 -11.70 -5.73
C LEU A 366 4.19 -13.08 -6.11
N TYR A 367 3.82 -13.56 -7.29
CA TYR A 367 4.35 -14.83 -7.83
C TYR A 367 5.88 -14.83 -7.88
N ARG A 368 6.47 -13.77 -8.43
CA ARG A 368 7.92 -13.60 -8.51
C ARG A 368 8.56 -13.46 -7.13
N TYR A 369 7.87 -12.78 -6.21
CA TYR A 369 8.34 -12.67 -4.83
C TYR A 369 8.42 -14.03 -4.16
N GLY A 370 7.34 -14.82 -4.22
CA GLY A 370 7.29 -16.17 -3.66
C GLY A 370 8.42 -17.05 -4.20
N LYS A 371 8.68 -17.00 -5.51
CA LYS A 371 9.81 -17.70 -6.13
C LYS A 371 11.16 -17.27 -5.58
N ALA A 372 11.37 -15.97 -5.42
CA ALA A 372 12.66 -15.44 -4.97
C ALA A 372 12.98 -15.82 -3.52
N VAL A 373 11.97 -15.82 -2.64
CA VAL A 373 12.11 -16.18 -1.22
C VAL A 373 11.84 -17.68 -0.94
N HIS A 374 11.51 -18.48 -1.98
CA HIS A 374 11.15 -19.90 -1.88
C HIS A 374 9.91 -20.17 -1.02
N ASP A 375 8.92 -19.26 -1.05
CA ASP A 375 7.62 -19.43 -0.40
C ASP A 375 6.57 -19.93 -1.41
N GLU A 376 6.35 -21.26 -1.44
CA GLU A 376 5.39 -21.92 -2.34
C GLU A 376 3.94 -21.41 -2.13
N GLN A 377 3.58 -21.01 -0.92
CA GLN A 377 2.25 -20.49 -0.61
C GLN A 377 2.06 -19.09 -1.19
N MET A 378 3.08 -18.22 -1.08
CA MET A 378 3.08 -16.90 -1.70
C MET A 378 3.08 -17.01 -3.24
N GLU A 379 3.83 -17.97 -3.81
CA GLU A 379 3.85 -18.25 -5.23
C GLU A 379 2.45 -18.65 -5.73
N ALA A 380 1.82 -19.63 -5.06
CA ALA A 380 0.47 -20.09 -5.41
C ALA A 380 -0.59 -18.98 -5.24
N PHE A 381 -0.45 -18.15 -4.23
CA PHE A 381 -1.31 -16.98 -4.04
C PHE A 381 -1.11 -15.92 -5.12
N GLY A 382 0.12 -15.64 -5.52
CA GLY A 382 0.43 -14.73 -6.63
C GLY A 382 -0.20 -15.20 -7.95
N ALA A 383 -0.12 -16.50 -8.24
CA ALA A 383 -0.79 -17.09 -9.42
C ALA A 383 -2.32 -17.01 -9.32
N TYR A 384 -2.88 -17.17 -8.12
CA TYR A 384 -4.31 -16.96 -7.86
C TYR A 384 -4.71 -15.50 -8.14
N CYS A 385 -4.00 -14.52 -7.58
CA CYS A 385 -4.28 -13.10 -7.81
C CYS A 385 -4.17 -12.74 -9.30
N ALA A 386 -3.16 -13.22 -10.01
CA ALA A 386 -3.03 -12.99 -11.45
C ALA A 386 -4.22 -13.56 -12.24
N ALA A 387 -4.76 -14.71 -11.82
CA ALA A 387 -5.96 -15.27 -12.46
C ALA A 387 -7.21 -14.42 -12.17
N GLU A 388 -7.38 -13.91 -10.94
CA GLU A 388 -8.47 -12.99 -10.57
C GLU A 388 -8.36 -11.64 -11.32
N GLU A 389 -7.15 -11.13 -11.54
CA GLU A 389 -6.88 -9.97 -12.42
C GLU A 389 -7.27 -10.23 -13.88
N GLY A 390 -7.49 -11.48 -14.28
CA GLY A 390 -7.89 -11.86 -15.63
C GLY A 390 -6.75 -12.30 -16.55
N TRP A 391 -5.56 -12.61 -16.03
CA TRP A 391 -4.41 -13.10 -16.83
C TRP A 391 -4.67 -14.44 -17.52
N THR A 392 -5.68 -15.17 -17.06
CA THR A 392 -6.13 -16.44 -17.66
C THR A 392 -7.37 -16.29 -18.54
N ALA A 393 -7.92 -15.08 -18.63
CA ALA A 393 -9.02 -14.75 -19.51
C ALA A 393 -8.57 -14.71 -20.99
N THR A 394 -9.52 -14.60 -21.91
CA THR A 394 -9.30 -14.47 -23.35
C THR A 394 -10.02 -13.25 -23.91
N GLY A 395 -9.61 -12.79 -25.10
CA GLY A 395 -10.26 -11.70 -25.82
C GLY A 395 -10.33 -10.40 -25.01
N PRO A 396 -11.49 -9.69 -25.04
CA PRO A 396 -11.62 -8.37 -24.40
C PRO A 396 -11.38 -8.36 -22.86
N ALA A 397 -11.62 -9.49 -22.20
CA ALA A 397 -11.38 -9.59 -20.76
C ALA A 397 -9.87 -9.58 -20.44
N LEU A 398 -9.07 -10.34 -21.21
CA LEU A 398 -7.62 -10.30 -21.12
C LEU A 398 -7.07 -8.90 -21.44
N SER A 399 -7.58 -8.25 -22.48
CA SER A 399 -7.15 -6.89 -22.84
C SER A 399 -7.40 -5.89 -21.71
N ARG A 400 -8.54 -5.99 -21.01
CA ARG A 400 -8.83 -5.16 -19.82
C ARG A 400 -7.86 -5.45 -18.68
N ALA A 401 -7.63 -6.73 -18.38
CA ALA A 401 -6.70 -7.18 -17.34
C ALA A 401 -5.29 -6.60 -17.55
N LEU A 402 -4.73 -6.78 -18.73
CA LEU A 402 -3.40 -6.26 -19.07
C LEU A 402 -3.30 -4.73 -18.99
N ASN A 403 -4.39 -4.02 -19.34
CA ASN A 403 -4.41 -2.55 -19.20
C ASN A 403 -4.43 -2.07 -17.75
N GLN A 404 -4.94 -2.85 -16.83
CA GLN A 404 -5.02 -2.52 -15.40
C GLN A 404 -3.76 -2.92 -14.65
N SER A 405 -3.17 -4.07 -14.99
CA SER A 405 -2.04 -4.63 -14.25
C SER A 405 -0.64 -4.23 -14.76
N LEU A 406 -0.54 -3.66 -15.98
CA LEU A 406 0.75 -3.24 -16.55
C LEU A 406 0.96 -1.72 -16.42
N SER A 407 1.20 -1.25 -15.21
CA SER A 407 1.34 0.18 -14.89
C SER A 407 2.80 0.67 -14.82
N SER A 408 3.78 -0.22 -14.68
CA SER A 408 5.22 0.07 -14.61
C SER A 408 6.00 -0.86 -15.52
N MET A 409 6.98 -0.32 -16.25
CA MET A 409 7.80 -1.14 -17.15
C MET A 409 8.64 -2.17 -16.37
N SER A 410 9.15 -1.83 -15.19
CA SER A 410 9.89 -2.77 -14.34
C SER A 410 9.06 -3.97 -13.88
N ARG A 411 7.74 -3.82 -13.81
CA ARG A 411 6.80 -4.90 -13.44
C ARG A 411 6.27 -5.61 -14.67
N ALA A 412 5.93 -4.86 -15.70
CA ALA A 412 5.36 -5.38 -16.93
C ALA A 412 6.31 -6.35 -17.67
N LEU A 413 7.59 -5.98 -17.76
CA LEU A 413 8.59 -6.82 -18.44
C LEU A 413 8.68 -8.22 -17.85
N PRO A 414 9.06 -8.40 -16.57
CA PRO A 414 9.15 -9.74 -16.00
C PRO A 414 7.80 -10.45 -15.94
N ALA A 415 6.69 -9.72 -15.80
CA ALA A 415 5.37 -10.32 -15.77
C ALA A 415 4.97 -10.96 -17.10
N VAL A 416 5.11 -10.24 -18.22
CA VAL A 416 4.75 -10.78 -19.53
C VAL A 416 5.70 -11.90 -19.97
N LEU A 417 6.98 -11.83 -19.59
CA LEU A 417 7.96 -12.90 -19.89
C LEU A 417 7.69 -14.17 -19.08
N ALA A 418 7.16 -14.05 -17.86
CA ALA A 418 6.77 -15.18 -17.00
C ALA A 418 5.31 -15.63 -17.23
N ALA A 419 4.58 -15.08 -18.19
CA ALA A 419 3.14 -15.29 -18.33
C ALA A 419 2.74 -16.77 -18.49
N ASN A 420 3.50 -17.58 -19.25
CA ASN A 420 3.23 -19.01 -19.38
C ASN A 420 3.39 -19.74 -18.06
N GLU A 421 4.42 -19.39 -17.31
CA GLU A 421 4.72 -19.98 -16.00
C GLU A 421 3.61 -19.63 -15.00
N ILE A 422 3.24 -18.35 -14.90
CA ILE A 422 2.17 -17.87 -14.01
C ILE A 422 0.83 -18.54 -14.35
N ARG A 423 0.50 -18.64 -15.64
CA ARG A 423 -0.76 -19.28 -16.10
C ARG A 423 -0.84 -20.76 -15.77
N SER A 424 0.28 -21.47 -15.75
CA SER A 424 0.36 -22.90 -15.46
C SER A 424 0.61 -23.22 -13.99
N ALA A 425 0.95 -22.22 -13.17
CA ALA A 425 1.26 -22.41 -11.76
C ALA A 425 0.05 -22.88 -10.94
N ARG A 426 0.34 -23.56 -9.83
CA ARG A 426 -0.67 -23.86 -8.81
C ARG A 426 -1.28 -22.56 -8.31
N ARG A 427 -2.59 -22.57 -8.09
CA ARG A 427 -3.36 -21.42 -7.56
C ARG A 427 -3.98 -21.79 -6.24
N GLU A 428 -3.83 -20.91 -5.26
CA GLU A 428 -4.42 -21.11 -3.94
C GLU A 428 -4.89 -19.77 -3.38
N ASP A 429 -6.16 -19.70 -2.98
CA ASP A 429 -6.69 -18.60 -2.20
C ASP A 429 -6.25 -18.78 -0.74
N VAL A 430 -5.14 -18.13 -0.38
CA VAL A 430 -4.54 -18.28 0.93
C VAL A 430 -5.29 -17.42 1.94
N LEU A 431 -5.95 -18.06 2.90
CA LEU A 431 -6.69 -17.42 3.99
C LEU A 431 -6.12 -17.92 5.33
N LEU A 432 -5.14 -17.18 5.87
CA LEU A 432 -4.48 -17.55 7.13
C LEU A 432 -5.46 -17.42 8.30
N ARG A 433 -5.40 -18.36 9.26
CA ARG A 433 -6.34 -18.39 10.40
C ARG A 433 -6.14 -17.20 11.32
N ASP A 434 -4.91 -16.91 11.70
CA ASP A 434 -4.54 -15.86 12.64
C ASP A 434 -3.29 -15.13 12.19
N ALA A 435 -3.26 -13.81 12.45
CA ALA A 435 -2.03 -13.03 12.43
C ALA A 435 -2.03 -12.02 13.58
N TRP A 436 -0.85 -11.82 14.14
CA TRP A 436 -0.60 -10.81 15.15
C TRP A 436 0.69 -10.05 14.84
N TYR A 437 0.56 -8.74 14.69
CA TYR A 437 1.66 -7.80 14.51
C TYR A 437 1.77 -6.89 15.73
N PRO A 438 2.57 -7.28 16.75
CA PRO A 438 2.67 -6.53 18.00
C PRO A 438 3.13 -5.09 17.82
N SER A 439 4.05 -4.84 16.87
CA SER A 439 4.54 -3.48 16.60
C SER A 439 3.49 -2.59 15.93
N LEU A 440 2.61 -3.17 15.12
CA LEU A 440 1.49 -2.46 14.53
C LEU A 440 0.24 -2.42 15.43
N GLY A 441 0.18 -3.27 16.45
CA GLY A 441 -1.02 -3.49 17.23
C GLY A 441 -2.18 -4.09 16.41
N LEU A 442 -1.84 -4.90 15.40
CA LEU A 442 -2.81 -5.44 14.46
C LEU A 442 -3.05 -6.93 14.68
N MET A 443 -4.28 -7.29 14.99
CA MET A 443 -4.80 -8.66 15.00
C MET A 443 -5.69 -8.91 13.80
N THR A 444 -5.51 -10.06 13.13
CA THR A 444 -6.52 -10.66 12.25
C THR A 444 -6.80 -12.08 12.69
N ALA A 445 -8.06 -12.50 12.65
CA ALA A 445 -8.47 -13.84 13.05
C ALA A 445 -9.70 -14.30 12.25
N ARG A 446 -9.74 -15.59 11.93
CA ARG A 446 -10.91 -16.24 11.31
C ARG A 446 -11.26 -17.54 11.99
N GLU A 447 -12.45 -17.98 11.76
CA GLU A 447 -12.99 -19.23 12.34
C GLU A 447 -12.21 -20.44 11.85
N LYS A 448 -11.94 -20.54 10.55
CA LYS A 448 -11.27 -21.68 9.90
C LYS A 448 -10.16 -21.23 8.96
N ALA A 449 -8.99 -21.84 9.04
CA ALA A 449 -7.93 -21.63 8.08
C ALA A 449 -8.38 -22.01 6.67
N ASN A 450 -7.88 -21.29 5.66
CA ASN A 450 -8.15 -21.52 4.24
C ASN A 450 -9.64 -21.51 3.88
N SER A 451 -10.47 -20.77 4.63
CA SER A 451 -11.90 -20.66 4.39
C SER A 451 -12.40 -19.26 4.73
N ALA A 452 -13.25 -18.71 3.88
CA ALA A 452 -14.01 -17.51 4.17
C ALA A 452 -15.31 -17.80 4.95
N ALA A 453 -15.66 -19.08 5.13
CA ALA A 453 -16.88 -19.45 5.86
C ALA A 453 -16.73 -19.19 7.36
N GLY A 454 -17.81 -18.70 7.97
CA GLY A 454 -17.88 -18.33 9.37
C GLY A 454 -17.39 -16.90 9.61
N MET A 455 -17.11 -16.58 10.87
CA MET A 455 -16.72 -15.23 11.30
C MET A 455 -15.24 -14.95 11.03
N TYR A 456 -14.97 -13.70 10.68
CA TYR A 456 -13.65 -13.09 10.66
C TYR A 456 -13.69 -11.80 11.47
N ALA A 457 -12.61 -11.53 12.20
CA ALA A 457 -12.40 -10.28 12.93
C ALA A 457 -11.00 -9.72 12.69
N ALA A 458 -10.88 -8.40 12.57
CA ALA A 458 -9.62 -7.69 12.65
C ALA A 458 -9.73 -6.53 13.64
N VAL A 459 -8.64 -6.25 14.36
CA VAL A 459 -8.60 -5.18 15.38
C VAL A 459 -7.29 -4.43 15.27
N LEU A 460 -7.35 -3.11 15.33
CA LEU A 460 -6.20 -2.22 15.35
C LEU A 460 -6.06 -1.56 16.73
N ALA A 461 -4.99 -1.88 17.45
CA ALA A 461 -4.67 -1.27 18.75
C ALA A 461 -3.31 -0.56 18.67
N ALA A 462 -3.25 0.52 17.89
CA ALA A 462 -2.03 1.20 17.46
C ALA A 462 -1.87 2.60 18.05
N SER A 463 -1.16 3.48 17.32
CA SER A 463 -1.08 4.93 17.54
C SER A 463 -1.76 5.67 16.37
N ASN A 464 -2.43 6.78 16.65
CA ASN A 464 -3.01 7.66 15.65
C ASN A 464 -1.98 8.57 14.96
N GLY A 465 -0.69 8.46 15.30
CA GLY A 465 0.40 9.26 14.70
C GLY A 465 1.25 8.50 13.69
N ARG A 466 0.80 7.34 13.18
CA ARG A 466 1.49 6.58 12.12
C ARG A 466 1.36 7.27 10.76
N SER A 467 2.22 6.90 9.81
CA SER A 467 2.06 7.34 8.42
C SER A 467 0.70 6.89 7.89
N HIS A 468 0.00 7.78 7.18
CA HIS A 468 -1.33 7.52 6.62
C HIS A 468 -2.41 7.06 7.61
N SER A 469 -2.23 7.30 8.94
CA SER A 469 -3.22 6.89 9.94
C SER A 469 -4.48 7.76 9.92
N HIS A 470 -5.58 7.16 10.38
CA HIS A 470 -6.79 7.83 10.82
C HIS A 470 -6.81 7.91 12.36
N ASN A 471 -7.82 8.53 12.95
CA ASN A 471 -8.09 8.45 14.38
C ASN A 471 -8.92 7.20 14.66
N ASP A 472 -8.31 6.02 14.51
CA ASP A 472 -8.97 4.71 14.41
C ASP A 472 -8.46 3.68 15.42
N THR A 473 -7.62 4.07 16.37
CA THR A 473 -7.06 3.17 17.38
C THR A 473 -8.14 2.51 18.24
N GLY A 474 -8.18 1.19 18.23
CA GLY A 474 -9.19 0.35 18.87
C GLY A 474 -10.35 -0.04 17.96
N SER A 475 -10.40 0.45 16.71
CA SER A 475 -11.41 0.06 15.73
C SER A 475 -11.28 -1.44 15.37
N PHE A 476 -12.40 -2.03 14.95
CA PHE A 476 -12.47 -3.45 14.57
C PHE A 476 -13.30 -3.63 13.30
N ILE A 477 -13.06 -4.72 12.60
CA ILE A 477 -13.75 -5.14 11.37
C ILE A 477 -14.33 -6.52 11.62
N VAL A 478 -15.56 -6.79 11.15
CA VAL A 478 -16.21 -8.11 11.22
C VAL A 478 -16.76 -8.47 9.85
N TYR A 479 -16.45 -9.69 9.40
CA TYR A 479 -17.04 -10.30 8.21
C TYR A 479 -17.69 -11.64 8.59
N HIS A 480 -18.67 -12.06 7.82
CA HIS A 480 -19.28 -13.38 7.92
C HIS A 480 -19.41 -13.98 6.52
N ASP A 481 -18.95 -15.22 6.33
CA ASP A 481 -18.92 -15.92 5.02
C ASP A 481 -18.28 -15.08 3.89
N GLY A 482 -17.29 -14.26 4.25
CA GLY A 482 -16.61 -13.37 3.32
C GLY A 482 -17.41 -12.12 2.92
N ASP A 483 -18.55 -11.85 3.58
CA ASP A 483 -19.34 -10.63 3.41
C ASP A 483 -19.10 -9.65 4.55
N PRO A 484 -18.94 -8.33 4.27
CA PRO A 484 -18.72 -7.32 5.30
C PRO A 484 -19.97 -7.10 6.16
N VAL A 485 -19.79 -7.17 7.47
CA VAL A 485 -20.79 -6.91 8.53
C VAL A 485 -20.49 -5.59 9.22
N VAL A 486 -19.28 -5.43 9.75
CA VAL A 486 -18.76 -4.22 10.34
C VAL A 486 -17.51 -3.83 9.56
N ILE A 487 -17.43 -2.59 9.13
CA ILE A 487 -16.38 -2.11 8.22
C ILE A 487 -15.54 -0.99 8.84
N ASP A 488 -14.33 -0.84 8.35
CA ASP A 488 -13.69 0.45 8.27
C ASP A 488 -14.13 1.12 6.95
N VAL A 489 -14.46 2.40 6.99
CA VAL A 489 -14.97 3.12 5.81
C VAL A 489 -13.87 3.28 4.76
N GLY A 490 -12.62 3.44 5.21
CA GLY A 490 -11.48 3.72 4.36
C GLY A 490 -11.33 5.21 4.03
N VAL A 491 -10.71 5.52 2.91
CA VAL A 491 -10.28 6.87 2.52
C VAL A 491 -11.01 7.38 1.28
N GLU A 492 -11.32 8.68 1.25
CA GLU A 492 -11.78 9.39 0.05
C GLU A 492 -10.61 9.74 -0.87
N ALA A 493 -10.91 10.12 -2.12
CA ALA A 493 -9.91 10.58 -3.07
C ALA A 493 -9.06 11.72 -2.47
N TYR A 494 -7.74 11.63 -2.67
CA TYR A 494 -6.79 12.59 -2.13
C TYR A 494 -6.95 13.99 -2.73
N THR A 495 -6.94 14.96 -1.85
CA THR A 495 -6.96 16.40 -2.17
C THR A 495 -5.83 17.12 -1.42
N ALA A 496 -5.66 18.42 -1.66
CA ALA A 496 -4.73 19.23 -0.86
C ALA A 496 -5.07 19.20 0.65
N LYS A 497 -6.34 19.02 1.01
CA LYS A 497 -6.79 18.92 2.41
C LYS A 497 -6.26 17.66 3.09
N THR A 498 -6.17 16.54 2.37
CA THR A 498 -5.69 15.24 2.88
C THR A 498 -4.29 15.35 3.50
N PHE A 499 -3.43 16.22 2.96
CA PHE A 499 -2.05 16.42 3.43
C PHE A 499 -1.85 17.78 4.12
N SER A 500 -2.93 18.38 4.64
CA SER A 500 -2.90 19.64 5.37
C SER A 500 -3.13 19.44 6.88
N ARG A 501 -3.06 20.54 7.64
CA ARG A 501 -3.45 20.55 9.07
C ARG A 501 -4.93 20.21 9.29
N ASP A 502 -5.75 20.37 8.26
CA ASP A 502 -7.20 20.09 8.31
C ASP A 502 -7.54 18.65 7.92
N ARG A 503 -6.55 17.76 7.79
CA ARG A 503 -6.72 16.33 7.46
C ARG A 503 -7.84 15.70 8.29
N TYR A 504 -7.75 15.80 9.60
CA TYR A 504 -8.69 15.17 10.52
C TYR A 504 -10.05 15.91 10.67
N SER A 505 -10.30 16.91 9.82
CA SER A 505 -11.65 17.43 9.57
C SER A 505 -12.36 16.71 8.40
N ILE A 506 -11.69 15.78 7.70
CA ILE A 506 -12.29 14.85 6.76
C ILE A 506 -13.03 13.79 7.58
N TRP A 507 -14.29 13.55 7.25
CA TRP A 507 -15.16 12.73 8.10
C TRP A 507 -14.68 11.28 8.24
N THR A 508 -14.16 10.66 7.15
CA THR A 508 -13.64 9.29 7.17
C THR A 508 -12.41 9.11 8.06
N MET A 509 -11.75 10.20 8.45
CA MET A 509 -10.55 10.16 9.29
C MET A 509 -10.85 10.40 10.78
N GLN A 510 -12.12 10.68 11.12
CA GLN A 510 -12.56 10.97 12.47
C GLN A 510 -13.02 9.71 13.20
N SER A 511 -12.66 9.56 14.46
CA SER A 511 -13.01 8.38 15.27
C SER A 511 -14.53 8.15 15.41
N ALA A 512 -15.35 9.19 15.24
CA ALA A 512 -16.80 9.04 15.24
C ALA A 512 -17.34 8.22 14.04
N TYR A 513 -16.56 8.05 12.98
CA TYR A 513 -16.91 7.28 11.80
C TYR A 513 -16.06 6.00 11.66
N HIS A 514 -15.41 5.60 12.75
CA HIS A 514 -14.84 4.28 12.98
C HIS A 514 -15.64 3.54 14.06
N ASN A 515 -15.32 2.27 14.32
CA ASN A 515 -16.02 1.45 15.30
C ASN A 515 -15.52 1.77 16.73
N LEU A 516 -15.79 2.98 17.19
CA LEU A 516 -15.15 3.60 18.37
C LEU A 516 -16.15 4.38 19.22
N PRO A 517 -15.83 4.59 20.52
CA PRO A 517 -16.61 5.46 21.39
C PRO A 517 -16.37 6.95 21.12
N THR A 518 -17.41 7.74 21.30
CA THR A 518 -17.39 9.19 21.46
C THR A 518 -17.89 9.52 22.87
N ILE A 519 -17.10 10.24 23.66
CA ILE A 519 -17.35 10.47 25.08
C ILE A 519 -17.58 11.96 25.34
N GLY A 520 -18.79 12.35 25.76
CA GLY A 520 -19.12 13.76 25.95
C GLY A 520 -18.98 14.60 24.67
N GLY A 521 -19.11 13.99 23.49
CA GLY A 521 -18.86 14.62 22.20
C GLY A 521 -17.38 14.71 21.80
N VAL A 522 -16.47 14.18 22.62
CA VAL A 522 -15.01 14.20 22.36
C VAL A 522 -14.60 12.96 21.59
N MET A 523 -13.85 13.15 20.51
CA MET A 523 -13.27 12.12 19.63
C MET A 523 -11.79 11.88 19.95
N GLN A 524 -11.23 10.80 19.41
CA GLN A 524 -9.78 10.58 19.41
C GLN A 524 -9.05 11.70 18.67
N ARG A 525 -7.75 11.81 18.91
CA ARG A 525 -6.90 12.84 18.33
C ARG A 525 -5.72 12.22 17.60
N ASP A 526 -5.17 12.93 16.63
CA ASP A 526 -3.95 12.58 15.92
C ASP A 526 -2.71 12.86 16.78
N GLY A 527 -1.68 12.07 16.58
CA GLY A 527 -0.39 12.18 17.26
C GLY A 527 0.11 10.84 17.81
N LEU A 528 1.42 10.70 17.93
CA LEU A 528 2.06 9.47 18.43
C LEU A 528 1.71 9.17 19.90
N GLU A 529 1.40 10.19 20.67
CA GLU A 529 0.95 10.10 22.05
C GLU A 529 -0.47 9.54 22.20
N PHE A 530 -1.32 9.72 21.18
CA PHE A 530 -2.68 9.20 21.15
C PHE A 530 -2.68 7.77 20.64
N ARG A 531 -2.68 6.81 21.56
CA ARG A 531 -2.46 5.39 21.25
C ARG A 531 -3.18 4.46 22.22
N ALA A 532 -3.37 3.22 21.82
CA ALA A 532 -3.76 2.16 22.72
C ALA A 532 -2.59 1.79 23.65
N THR A 533 -2.93 1.36 24.87
CA THR A 533 -1.97 0.86 25.86
C THR A 533 -2.47 -0.46 26.45
N GLN A 534 -1.64 -1.17 27.22
CA GLN A 534 -1.99 -2.44 27.83
C GLN A 534 -2.54 -3.45 26.81
N VAL A 535 -1.93 -3.49 25.62
CA VAL A 535 -2.37 -4.36 24.53
C VAL A 535 -1.99 -5.80 24.84
N GLN A 536 -2.98 -6.71 24.76
CA GLN A 536 -2.83 -8.14 25.00
C GLN A 536 -3.49 -8.90 23.86
N TYR A 537 -2.80 -9.90 23.33
CA TYR A 537 -3.30 -10.78 22.29
C TYR A 537 -3.21 -12.23 22.76
N GLU A 538 -4.28 -12.99 22.52
CA GLU A 538 -4.32 -14.43 22.75
C GLU A 538 -4.98 -15.13 21.56
N SER A 539 -4.48 -16.29 21.16
CA SER A 539 -5.12 -17.16 20.17
C SER A 539 -4.97 -18.63 20.55
N SER A 540 -6.05 -19.37 20.38
CA SER A 540 -6.11 -20.82 20.56
C SER A 540 -6.91 -21.48 19.43
N ALA A 541 -7.20 -22.77 19.55
CA ALA A 541 -8.11 -23.45 18.63
C ALA A 541 -9.56 -22.95 18.78
N GLU A 542 -9.94 -22.54 20.00
CA GLU A 542 -11.32 -22.16 20.34
C GLU A 542 -11.59 -20.67 20.16
N ARG A 543 -10.61 -19.81 20.34
CA ARG A 543 -10.81 -18.36 20.29
C ARG A 543 -9.56 -17.59 19.87
N ALA A 544 -9.79 -16.35 19.37
CA ALA A 544 -8.77 -15.31 19.29
C ALA A 544 -9.29 -14.04 19.98
N MET A 545 -8.42 -13.34 20.71
CA MET A 545 -8.80 -12.17 21.49
C MET A 545 -7.71 -11.10 21.45
N LEU A 546 -8.14 -9.84 21.32
CA LEU A 546 -7.31 -8.67 21.56
C LEU A 546 -7.99 -7.77 22.60
N ARG A 547 -7.20 -7.42 23.62
CA ARG A 547 -7.61 -6.50 24.69
C ARG A 547 -6.68 -5.28 24.69
N CYS A 548 -7.23 -4.08 24.86
CA CYS A 548 -6.45 -2.85 24.94
C CYS A 548 -7.15 -1.77 25.78
N ASN A 549 -6.36 -0.84 26.31
CA ASN A 549 -6.86 0.38 26.96
C ASN A 549 -6.81 1.54 25.97
N LEU A 550 -7.96 2.16 25.71
CA LEU A 550 -8.13 3.28 24.76
C LEU A 550 -8.08 4.67 25.42
N ALA A 551 -7.93 4.76 26.73
CA ALA A 551 -7.99 6.05 27.45
C ALA A 551 -7.00 7.07 26.89
N THR A 552 -5.78 6.62 26.56
CA THR A 552 -4.71 7.49 26.02
C THR A 552 -4.88 7.86 24.54
N ALA A 553 -5.82 7.24 23.82
CA ALA A 553 -6.15 7.64 22.45
C ALA A 553 -7.00 8.90 22.37
N TYR A 554 -7.54 9.35 23.50
CA TYR A 554 -8.37 10.53 23.63
C TYR A 554 -7.64 11.67 24.32
N PRO A 555 -7.97 12.93 23.98
CA PRO A 555 -7.49 14.09 24.73
C PRO A 555 -8.12 14.11 26.14
N LYS A 556 -7.46 14.81 27.06
CA LYS A 556 -7.86 14.86 28.48
C LYS A 556 -9.29 15.35 28.69
N GLU A 557 -9.81 16.15 27.79
CA GLU A 557 -11.17 16.70 27.80
C GLU A 557 -12.25 15.61 27.77
N ALA A 558 -11.92 14.42 27.25
CA ALA A 558 -12.81 13.25 27.27
C ALA A 558 -13.04 12.71 28.69
N GLY A 559 -12.19 13.09 29.68
CA GLY A 559 -12.35 12.71 31.07
C GLY A 559 -12.35 11.20 31.31
N ILE A 560 -11.52 10.45 30.58
CA ILE A 560 -11.43 8.98 30.66
C ILE A 560 -10.34 8.61 31.66
N ARG A 561 -10.68 7.83 32.70
CA ARG A 561 -9.71 7.20 33.60
C ARG A 561 -9.19 5.90 32.98
N THR A 562 -10.10 5.04 32.57
CA THR A 562 -9.82 3.79 31.89
C THR A 562 -10.88 3.50 30.84
N TRP A 563 -10.48 2.87 29.73
CA TRP A 563 -11.40 2.32 28.74
C TRP A 563 -10.80 1.03 28.17
N MET A 564 -11.17 -0.08 28.80
CA MET A 564 -10.71 -1.41 28.38
C MET A 564 -11.68 -1.98 27.36
N ARG A 565 -11.22 -2.16 26.14
CA ARG A 565 -11.90 -2.88 25.07
C ARG A 565 -11.32 -4.27 24.95
N THR A 566 -12.20 -5.28 24.85
CA THR A 566 -11.84 -6.64 24.49
C THR A 566 -12.65 -7.06 23.28
N VAL A 567 -12.00 -7.49 22.19
CA VAL A 567 -12.65 -8.08 21.02
C VAL A 567 -12.27 -9.55 20.97
N THR A 568 -13.26 -10.44 20.96
CA THR A 568 -13.07 -11.89 20.96
C THR A 568 -13.80 -12.51 19.77
N LEU A 569 -13.10 -13.28 18.96
CA LEU A 569 -13.68 -14.22 18.01
C LEU A 569 -13.77 -15.60 18.71
N ASP A 570 -14.94 -16.06 19.02
CA ASP A 570 -15.22 -17.43 19.53
C ASP A 570 -15.49 -18.36 18.34
N ARG A 571 -14.56 -19.27 18.08
CA ARG A 571 -14.64 -20.20 16.94
C ARG A 571 -15.61 -21.35 17.14
N VAL A 572 -15.92 -21.66 18.40
CA VAL A 572 -16.85 -22.75 18.74
C VAL A 572 -18.28 -22.29 18.56
N ARG A 573 -18.57 -21.05 18.99
CA ARG A 573 -19.91 -20.46 18.88
C ARG A 573 -20.13 -19.75 17.54
N GLY A 574 -19.07 -19.46 16.79
CA GLY A 574 -19.17 -18.70 15.54
C GLY A 574 -19.65 -17.27 15.77
N GLU A 575 -19.07 -16.59 16.77
CA GLU A 575 -19.48 -15.23 17.15
C GLU A 575 -18.29 -14.32 17.39
N VAL A 576 -18.50 -13.02 17.21
CA VAL A 576 -17.57 -11.96 17.59
C VAL A 576 -18.20 -11.13 18.69
N THR A 577 -17.54 -11.07 19.85
CA THR A 577 -18.00 -10.29 21.00
C THR A 577 -17.06 -9.09 21.22
N VAL A 578 -17.64 -7.93 21.52
CA VAL A 578 -16.92 -6.73 21.93
C VAL A 578 -17.39 -6.32 23.33
N GLU A 579 -16.46 -6.25 24.24
CA GLU A 579 -16.69 -5.83 25.62
C GLU A 579 -16.01 -4.48 25.88
N GLU A 580 -16.75 -3.56 26.47
CA GLU A 580 -16.29 -2.22 26.87
C GLU A 580 -16.40 -2.09 28.40
N ASN A 581 -15.28 -1.99 29.06
CA ASN A 581 -15.25 -1.74 30.52
C ASN A 581 -14.54 -0.41 30.78
N PHE A 582 -15.28 0.59 31.28
CA PHE A 582 -14.76 1.95 31.39
C PHE A 582 -15.12 2.66 32.67
N GLU A 583 -14.25 3.61 33.05
CA GLU A 583 -14.41 4.58 34.11
C GLU A 583 -14.10 5.98 33.59
N LEU A 584 -14.99 6.93 33.87
CA LEU A 584 -14.86 8.35 33.53
C LEU A 584 -14.68 9.18 34.80
N GLU A 585 -14.09 10.35 34.69
CA GLU A 585 -13.89 11.29 35.80
C GLU A 585 -15.21 11.86 36.34
N ARG A 586 -16.21 11.94 35.47
CA ARG A 586 -17.58 12.43 35.78
C ARG A 586 -18.59 11.77 34.87
N PRO A 587 -19.88 11.77 35.19
CA PRO A 587 -20.92 11.29 34.28
C PRO A 587 -20.91 12.08 32.97
N LEU A 588 -20.79 11.38 31.83
CA LEU A 588 -20.81 11.91 30.47
C LEU A 588 -21.70 11.06 29.58
N PRO A 589 -22.32 11.63 28.53
CA PRO A 589 -22.96 10.84 27.49
C PRO A 589 -21.89 10.05 26.73
N VAL A 590 -22.19 8.78 26.47
CA VAL A 590 -21.33 7.87 25.70
C VAL A 590 -22.10 7.38 24.50
N SER A 591 -21.44 7.40 23.34
CA SER A 591 -21.96 6.86 22.08
C SER A 591 -20.91 5.94 21.44
N LEU A 592 -21.27 4.67 21.19
CA LEU A 592 -20.43 3.75 20.43
C LEU A 592 -20.89 3.73 18.97
N SER A 593 -20.01 4.03 18.05
CA SER A 593 -20.28 3.93 16.62
C SER A 593 -19.97 2.52 16.11
N ILE A 594 -20.82 1.98 15.23
CA ILE A 594 -20.61 0.75 14.47
C ILE A 594 -20.93 1.08 13.01
N MET A 595 -19.92 0.99 12.15
CA MET A 595 -20.04 1.27 10.72
C MET A 595 -20.41 -0.01 9.96
N THR A 596 -21.43 0.02 9.13
CA THR A 596 -21.88 -1.14 8.35
C THR A 596 -22.34 -0.74 6.95
N PRO A 597 -22.06 -1.55 5.92
CA PRO A 597 -22.58 -1.32 4.58
C PRO A 597 -24.01 -1.93 4.41
N ARG A 598 -24.60 -2.43 5.50
CA ARG A 598 -25.88 -3.13 5.51
C ARG A 598 -26.94 -2.29 6.18
N LEU A 599 -28.13 -2.18 5.57
CA LEU A 599 -29.27 -1.51 6.21
C LEU A 599 -29.65 -2.30 7.47
N PRO A 600 -29.47 -1.75 8.68
CA PRO A 600 -29.88 -2.43 9.89
C PRO A 600 -31.41 -2.43 10.01
N SER A 601 -31.99 -3.55 10.40
CA SER A 601 -33.41 -3.64 10.76
C SER A 601 -33.57 -3.98 12.24
N ALA A 602 -34.46 -3.25 12.93
CA ALA A 602 -34.68 -3.46 14.35
C ALA A 602 -35.31 -4.85 14.59
N GLY A 603 -34.69 -5.62 15.48
CA GLY A 603 -35.21 -6.85 16.02
C GLY A 603 -35.85 -6.65 17.41
N ALA A 604 -36.26 -7.73 18.04
CA ALA A 604 -36.79 -7.71 19.41
C ALA A 604 -35.64 -7.65 20.44
N ASN A 605 -35.89 -7.13 21.63
CA ASN A 605 -34.99 -7.28 22.81
C ASN A 605 -33.53 -6.85 22.62
N GLY A 606 -33.27 -5.66 22.05
CA GLY A 606 -31.91 -5.16 21.90
C GLY A 606 -31.11 -5.90 20.82
N THR A 607 -31.77 -6.29 19.74
CA THR A 607 -31.15 -6.89 18.55
C THR A 607 -31.34 -6.03 17.30
N MET A 608 -30.41 -6.15 16.37
CA MET A 608 -30.53 -5.64 14.99
C MET A 608 -30.10 -6.73 14.02
N GLU A 609 -30.83 -6.85 12.92
CA GLU A 609 -30.47 -7.75 11.81
C GLU A 609 -29.64 -6.98 10.77
N LEU A 610 -28.53 -7.56 10.36
CA LEU A 610 -27.66 -7.09 9.28
C LEU A 610 -27.68 -8.13 8.17
N ARG A 611 -28.40 -7.85 7.06
CA ARG A 611 -28.55 -8.80 5.96
C ARG A 611 -27.33 -8.78 5.05
N LEU A 612 -26.78 -9.94 4.76
CA LEU A 612 -25.62 -10.09 3.88
C LEU A 612 -26.01 -9.87 2.41
N ALA A 613 -25.04 -9.40 1.58
CA ALA A 613 -25.28 -9.15 0.15
C ALA A 613 -25.24 -10.44 -0.67
N LYS A 614 -24.37 -11.38 -0.31
CA LYS A 614 -24.16 -12.62 -1.05
C LYS A 614 -25.14 -13.68 -0.54
N GLY A 615 -26.24 -13.86 -1.29
CA GLY A 615 -27.15 -14.99 -1.15
C GLY A 615 -28.36 -14.76 -0.24
N ALA A 616 -29.30 -15.74 -0.26
CA ALA A 616 -30.39 -15.84 0.69
C ALA A 616 -29.90 -16.26 2.08
N GLY A 617 -28.70 -15.80 2.47
CA GLY A 617 -28.01 -16.23 3.66
C GLY A 617 -28.68 -15.76 4.95
N THR A 618 -28.41 -16.48 5.99
CA THR A 618 -28.76 -16.15 7.36
C THR A 618 -28.24 -14.77 7.72
N PRO A 619 -29.06 -13.82 8.18
CA PRO A 619 -28.58 -12.49 8.58
C PRO A 619 -27.62 -12.61 9.77
N VAL A 620 -26.73 -11.65 9.93
CA VAL A 620 -25.97 -11.51 11.16
C VAL A 620 -26.77 -10.66 12.13
N LEU A 621 -26.89 -11.14 13.35
CA LEU A 621 -27.53 -10.43 14.46
C LEU A 621 -26.47 -9.65 15.24
N LEU A 622 -26.69 -8.35 15.36
CA LEU A 622 -26.05 -7.54 16.39
C LEU A 622 -26.93 -7.58 17.64
N ARG A 623 -26.46 -8.20 18.71
CA ARG A 623 -27.10 -8.18 20.02
C ARG A 623 -26.36 -7.20 20.92
N TYR A 624 -27.09 -6.27 21.54
CA TYR A 624 -26.56 -5.32 22.51
C TYR A 624 -27.48 -5.31 23.74
N GLY A 625 -26.87 -5.51 24.91
CA GLY A 625 -27.66 -5.65 26.14
C GLY A 625 -26.86 -5.33 27.40
N GLY A 626 -27.51 -5.48 28.55
CA GLY A 626 -26.87 -5.32 29.88
C GLY A 626 -26.69 -3.88 30.36
N ALA A 627 -26.96 -2.88 29.55
CA ALA A 627 -26.87 -1.46 29.90
C ALA A 627 -28.10 -0.71 29.38
N PRO A 628 -28.44 0.47 29.97
CA PRO A 628 -29.49 1.34 29.44
C PRO A 628 -29.01 2.06 28.17
N ILE A 629 -28.97 1.30 27.08
CA ILE A 629 -28.54 1.75 25.74
C ILE A 629 -29.75 2.02 24.85
N GLU A 630 -29.69 3.05 24.04
CA GLU A 630 -30.57 3.32 22.92
C GLU A 630 -29.79 3.23 21.61
N ALA A 631 -30.30 2.48 20.65
CA ALA A 631 -29.66 2.35 19.34
C ALA A 631 -30.35 3.30 18.34
N VAL A 632 -29.55 4.08 17.62
CA VAL A 632 -29.98 4.98 16.55
C VAL A 632 -29.24 4.61 15.28
N VAL A 633 -29.93 4.57 14.15
CA VAL A 633 -29.34 4.29 12.84
C VAL A 633 -29.28 5.56 12.02
N GLU A 634 -28.09 5.93 11.59
CA GLU A 634 -27.84 7.04 10.69
C GLU A 634 -27.46 6.52 9.30
N LYS A 635 -28.13 7.02 8.27
CA LYS A 635 -27.82 6.73 6.88
C LYS A 635 -26.79 7.75 6.36
N ILE A 636 -25.71 7.29 5.77
CA ILE A 636 -24.63 8.11 5.22
C ILE A 636 -24.52 7.87 3.71
N PRO A 637 -24.98 8.81 2.86
CA PRO A 637 -24.81 8.72 1.42
C PRO A 637 -23.37 8.95 1.02
N LEU A 638 -22.81 8.07 0.18
CA LEU A 638 -21.44 8.18 -0.30
C LEU A 638 -21.40 9.00 -1.60
N GLN A 639 -20.49 9.98 -1.64
CA GLN A 639 -20.25 10.81 -2.82
C GLN A 639 -18.96 10.43 -3.55
N ASP A 640 -17.94 9.98 -2.81
CA ASP A 640 -16.66 9.57 -3.36
C ASP A 640 -16.79 8.30 -4.22
N ALA A 641 -16.11 8.27 -5.37
CA ALA A 641 -16.20 7.17 -6.33
C ALA A 641 -15.57 5.87 -5.79
N GLY A 642 -14.43 5.96 -5.11
CA GLY A 642 -13.73 4.82 -4.52
C GLY A 642 -14.51 4.19 -3.37
N LEU A 643 -15.12 5.03 -2.52
CA LEU A 643 -16.01 4.54 -1.46
C LEU A 643 -17.27 3.88 -2.03
N ARG A 644 -17.82 4.43 -3.13
CA ARG A 644 -18.96 3.80 -3.83
C ARG A 644 -18.61 2.47 -4.47
N GLU A 645 -17.43 2.35 -5.03
CA GLU A 645 -16.93 1.07 -5.57
C GLU A 645 -16.80 0.01 -4.47
N SER A 646 -16.37 0.43 -3.29
CA SER A 646 -16.18 -0.45 -2.13
C SER A 646 -17.51 -0.85 -1.47
N TRP A 647 -18.40 0.12 -1.23
CA TRP A 647 -19.55 -0.05 -0.33
C TRP A 647 -20.91 0.20 -0.98
N GLY A 648 -20.99 0.65 -2.22
CA GLY A 648 -22.22 1.07 -2.88
C GLY A 648 -22.55 2.54 -2.63
N ASN A 649 -23.82 2.92 -2.81
CA ASN A 649 -24.22 4.33 -2.77
C ASN A 649 -24.36 4.91 -1.36
N GLU A 650 -24.41 4.04 -0.34
CA GLU A 650 -24.68 4.43 1.05
C GLU A 650 -24.13 3.39 2.03
N ILE A 651 -23.77 3.86 3.22
CA ILE A 651 -23.45 3.06 4.39
C ILE A 651 -24.28 3.53 5.57
N TYR A 652 -24.21 2.80 6.66
CA TYR A 652 -24.99 3.11 7.87
C TYR A 652 -24.05 3.17 9.07
N ARG A 653 -24.35 4.09 9.99
CA ARG A 653 -23.74 4.17 11.30
C ARG A 653 -24.79 3.82 12.35
N ILE A 654 -24.57 2.75 13.09
CA ILE A 654 -25.33 2.39 14.26
C ILE A 654 -24.68 3.07 15.45
N LEU A 655 -25.43 3.90 16.16
CA LEU A 655 -24.99 4.58 17.39
C LEU A 655 -25.66 3.87 18.58
N LEU A 656 -24.85 3.24 19.43
CA LEU A 656 -25.28 2.72 20.71
C LEU A 656 -25.06 3.79 21.78
N ASN A 657 -26.10 4.52 22.11
CA ASN A 657 -26.05 5.70 23.00
C ASN A 657 -26.44 5.32 24.43
N SER A 658 -25.71 5.85 25.43
CA SER A 658 -26.18 5.83 26.80
C SER A 658 -27.45 6.67 26.94
N ARG A 659 -28.52 6.12 27.52
CA ARG A 659 -29.77 6.87 27.75
C ARG A 659 -29.64 8.04 28.70
N GLN A 660 -28.61 7.98 29.55
CA GLN A 660 -28.24 9.03 30.49
C GLN A 660 -26.71 9.13 30.58
N PRO A 661 -26.14 10.27 31.04
CA PRO A 661 -24.73 10.37 31.31
C PRO A 661 -24.27 9.30 32.33
N VAL A 662 -23.16 8.63 32.05
CA VAL A 662 -22.59 7.54 32.86
C VAL A 662 -21.18 7.86 33.28
N ALA A 663 -20.78 7.45 34.50
CA ALA A 663 -19.42 7.59 35.00
C ALA A 663 -18.61 6.28 34.85
N SER A 664 -19.29 5.16 34.66
CA SER A 664 -18.68 3.86 34.41
C SER A 664 -19.65 2.96 33.68
N GLY A 665 -19.15 1.91 33.05
CA GLY A 665 -19.97 0.91 32.39
C GLY A 665 -19.22 -0.37 32.09
N ASN A 666 -20.00 -1.42 31.98
CA ASN A 666 -19.59 -2.72 31.43
C ASN A 666 -20.61 -3.08 30.35
N TRP A 667 -20.27 -2.74 29.09
CA TRP A 667 -21.15 -2.95 27.96
C TRP A 667 -20.61 -4.09 27.10
N SER A 668 -21.52 -4.88 26.57
CA SER A 668 -21.18 -5.97 25.66
C SER A 668 -22.12 -5.97 24.48
N TYR A 669 -21.56 -6.23 23.31
CA TYR A 669 -22.34 -6.45 22.10
C TYR A 669 -21.68 -7.55 21.26
N GLU A 670 -22.52 -8.29 20.54
CA GLU A 670 -22.17 -9.54 19.90
C GLU A 670 -22.68 -9.57 18.46
N PHE A 671 -21.86 -10.10 17.57
CA PHE A 671 -22.21 -10.42 16.19
C PHE A 671 -22.21 -11.93 16.01
N SER A 672 -23.34 -12.51 15.64
CA SER A 672 -23.49 -13.95 15.39
C SER A 672 -24.46 -14.21 14.25
N ALA A 673 -24.29 -15.32 13.52
CA ALA A 673 -25.28 -15.72 12.53
C ALA A 673 -26.63 -16.00 13.21
N ALA A 674 -27.76 -15.56 12.62
CA ALA A 674 -29.07 -15.95 13.11
C ALA A 674 -29.20 -17.48 13.03
N SER A 675 -29.70 -18.13 14.07
CA SER A 675 -29.98 -19.56 14.01
C SER A 675 -30.99 -19.82 12.89
N ALA A 676 -30.71 -20.81 12.03
CA ALA A 676 -31.74 -21.30 11.10
C ALA A 676 -32.91 -21.79 11.96
N GLY A 677 -34.03 -21.04 11.93
CA GLY A 677 -35.24 -21.38 12.67
C GLY A 677 -35.89 -22.67 12.19
#